data_3921c676a14ae16aa169abbf1587e4b5
#
_entry.id   3921c676a14ae16aa169abbf1587e4b5
#
_cell.length_a   1.000
_cell.length_b   1.000
_cell.length_c   1.000
_cell.angle_alpha   90.00
_cell.angle_beta   90.00
_cell.angle_gamma   90.00
#
_symmetry.space_group_name_H-M   'P 1'
#
loop_
_entity.id
_entity.type
_entity.pdbx_description
1 polymer ?
#
loop_
_entity_poly.entity_id
_entity_poly.type
_entity_poly.pdbx_seq_one_letter_code
_entity_poly.pdbx_strand_id
1 'polypeptide(L)'
;MAVNNSTKTKSSPRNKKKPQQNKAKKIFKGICFGVLFCFLAVFVIAAGYAFAIIKTTPPLDVDAVLSLNQPSSLYDNDGEFMDNLHTDEERYVIDSSEMPADLKNAFVSIEDERFYKHNGIDIQRIAGAALLDVKKILTGQKGLHGASTLTQQLLKNTILTNDVSIERKVKEIYLAINLEKKLTKDQILTAYLNTIPLGGQVYGVEAASLLYFSKSASDLSLIECAYLAGITQAPTTYSAYNQNNIKDPTPYINRTITVLSMMKQNNYITEDECSKAIEQVKNGGLVFKKSKQDYNLNYEWFVYPAVSQVKEDLKKKYNYTDEEVSKLVVNGGLKIYTTMDRDLQDFTQQTLDNYKNLGVSNAETYDSNGVPLLQASATIVDYRNGQVLAMVGGRGKQQPQSTNRAYSALRPIGSTTKPLTVYGPAINEEVITAATPIDDAPLPQNKLDGGKHYDPANSDFTYQGLMTAREALTYSKNTAAVIVEDMLGTKTGIEYGENLGLKYNEKSKSSIASLALGQFNNDPKDPDGGNTYILAGAFGTFGNEGEYIKPLLYTKVVDATGKTILDNSNLDSTEVFSPETAYIMYDMLKGPVTYYSSTPAKWGEMPVSGKTGTTSDSCDLWFAGLTPYLSGSVWLGYDNPTKLIGGSSSCAKLWGMLMEKAHEGLKVKEIEEPAGIVKVTVCKDSGLLPSSLCSQDPRGNRVYEELFAEGTEPTTTCDVHVIANINRLNNKLATPGTPSFLTRKSIFIKKSNPNPATADYYMVLPSGYDTTTSHNNNEVANEEDSENNNNTNNNEENAVNSNNTQTGPATDPTVTPAPPLSPPTNDGNTAPIITPIN
;
A
#
# COMPACT_ATOMS: atom_id res chain seq x y z
N MET A 1 -31.09 -128.43 18.57
CA MET A 1 -30.95 -129.23 17.35
C MET A 1 -30.31 -128.28 16.34
N ALA A 2 -29.17 -128.69 15.88
CA ALA A 2 -28.64 -128.86 14.55
C ALA A 2 -28.54 -127.47 13.76
N VAL A 3 -27.62 -127.20 13.09
CA VAL A 3 -26.26 -127.69 12.63
C VAL A 3 -25.79 -126.65 11.54
N ASN A 4 -24.53 -126.26 11.60
CA ASN A 4 -23.60 -126.11 10.52
C ASN A 4 -24.01 -125.20 9.28
N ASN A 5 -23.15 -124.39 8.73
CA ASN A 5 -21.74 -124.52 8.25
C ASN A 5 -21.17 -123.23 7.64
N SER A 6 -19.95 -122.97 7.89
CA SER A 6 -18.95 -122.32 7.24
C SER A 6 -19.05 -121.85 5.79
N THR A 7 -18.51 -120.69 5.49
CA THR A 7 -17.46 -120.53 4.46
C THR A 7 -16.71 -119.20 4.61
N LYS A 8 -15.38 -119.28 4.56
CA LYS A 8 -14.39 -118.17 4.51
C LYS A 8 -14.39 -117.50 3.17
N THR A 9 -14.48 -116.11 3.19
CA THR A 9 -13.95 -115.38 2.06
C THR A 9 -13.06 -114.13 2.61
N LYS A 10 -11.86 -114.03 2.10
CA LYS A 10 -10.85 -113.07 2.38
C LYS A 10 -11.35 -111.66 2.01
N SER A 11 -11.26 -110.73 2.90
CA SER A 11 -11.44 -109.30 2.60
C SER A 11 -10.09 -108.54 2.73
N SER A 12 -9.66 -107.93 1.66
CA SER A 12 -8.50 -107.07 1.54
C SER A 12 -8.62 -105.76 2.43
N PRO A 13 -7.53 -105.01 2.81
CA PRO A 13 -7.52 -103.96 3.82
C PRO A 13 -8.02 -102.61 3.26
N ARG A 14 -9.06 -102.08 3.87
CA ARG A 14 -9.64 -100.77 3.63
C ARG A 14 -8.73 -99.65 4.11
N ASN A 15 -8.16 -98.81 3.23
CA ASN A 15 -7.42 -97.62 3.49
C ASN A 15 -8.30 -96.60 4.32
N LYS A 16 -7.91 -96.25 5.50
CA LYS A 16 -8.50 -95.19 6.32
C LYS A 16 -8.04 -93.82 5.77
N LYS A 17 -8.94 -93.07 5.12
CA LYS A 17 -8.76 -91.64 4.83
C LYS A 17 -8.60 -90.85 6.18
N LYS A 18 -7.50 -90.20 6.44
CA LYS A 18 -7.29 -89.25 7.52
C LYS A 18 -8.20 -87.98 7.30
N PRO A 19 -8.79 -87.37 8.33
CA PRO A 19 -9.68 -86.27 8.17
C PRO A 19 -8.91 -84.96 7.68
N GLN A 20 -9.47 -84.30 6.63
CA GLN A 20 -8.99 -83.14 5.91
C GLN A 20 -9.12 -81.82 6.75
N GLN A 21 -9.48 -81.90 8.03
CA GLN A 21 -9.74 -80.76 8.91
C GLN A 21 -8.51 -79.95 9.35
N ASN A 22 -7.28 -80.45 9.17
CA ASN A 22 -6.08 -79.81 9.71
C ASN A 22 -5.39 -78.77 8.77
N LYS A 23 -5.69 -78.80 7.45
CA LYS A 23 -5.08 -77.80 6.51
C LYS A 23 -5.78 -76.44 6.56
N ALA A 24 -7.14 -76.40 6.60
CA ALA A 24 -7.89 -75.11 6.69
C ALA A 24 -7.61 -74.35 7.99
N LYS A 25 -7.50 -75.04 9.13
CA LYS A 25 -7.08 -74.40 10.42
C LYS A 25 -5.63 -73.89 10.41
N LYS A 26 -4.69 -74.55 9.70
CA LYS A 26 -3.30 -74.07 9.55
C LYS A 26 -3.24 -72.87 8.60
N ILE A 27 -4.02 -72.86 7.47
CA ILE A 27 -4.12 -71.74 6.56
C ILE A 27 -4.78 -70.52 7.26
N PHE A 28 -5.88 -70.72 7.99
CA PHE A 28 -6.54 -69.68 8.76
C PHE A 28 -5.65 -69.08 9.85
N LYS A 29 -4.87 -69.90 10.61
CA LYS A 29 -3.87 -69.44 11.52
C LYS A 29 -2.74 -68.66 10.81
N GLY A 30 -2.29 -69.10 9.63
CA GLY A 30 -1.29 -68.39 8.85
C GLY A 30 -1.79 -67.00 8.37
N ILE A 31 -3.05 -66.90 7.92
CA ILE A 31 -3.70 -65.65 7.55
C ILE A 31 -3.82 -64.71 8.77
N CYS A 32 -4.27 -65.22 9.94
CA CYS A 32 -4.34 -64.45 11.18
C CYS A 32 -2.98 -63.94 11.63
N PHE A 33 -1.93 -64.77 11.54
CA PHE A 33 -0.55 -64.34 11.83
C PHE A 33 -0.03 -63.32 10.82
N GLY A 34 -0.34 -63.47 9.52
CA GLY A 34 0.02 -62.48 8.49
C GLY A 34 -0.68 -61.15 8.71
N VAL A 35 -1.98 -61.15 9.00
CA VAL A 35 -2.73 -59.94 9.36
C VAL A 35 -2.18 -59.30 10.63
N LEU A 36 -1.87 -60.08 11.67
CA LEU A 36 -1.26 -59.59 12.92
C LEU A 36 0.13 -59.00 12.66
N PHE A 37 0.96 -59.59 11.82
CA PHE A 37 2.28 -59.09 11.45
C PHE A 37 2.17 -57.80 10.66
N CYS A 38 1.24 -57.69 9.69
CA CYS A 38 0.98 -56.47 8.98
C CYS A 38 0.51 -55.33 9.93
N PHE A 39 -0.38 -55.64 10.87
CA PHE A 39 -0.80 -54.71 11.91
C PHE A 39 0.36 -54.25 12.77
N LEU A 40 1.24 -55.16 13.19
CA LEU A 40 2.44 -54.85 13.97
C LEU A 40 3.44 -53.99 13.19
N ALA A 41 3.65 -54.29 11.91
CA ALA A 41 4.50 -53.48 11.04
C ALA A 41 3.97 -52.06 10.84
N VAL A 42 2.66 -51.90 10.55
CA VAL A 42 1.99 -50.59 10.46
C VAL A 42 2.10 -49.82 11.79
N PHE A 43 1.90 -50.54 12.91
CA PHE A 43 2.06 -49.93 14.26
C PHE A 43 3.49 -49.44 14.54
N VAL A 44 4.53 -50.21 14.18
CA VAL A 44 5.92 -49.80 14.33
C VAL A 44 6.26 -48.57 13.46
N ILE A 45 5.77 -48.55 12.20
CA ILE A 45 5.99 -47.40 11.32
C ILE A 45 5.27 -46.15 11.88
N ALA A 46 4.00 -46.30 12.32
CA ALA A 46 3.25 -45.22 12.90
C ALA A 46 3.89 -44.68 14.22
N ALA A 47 4.38 -45.61 15.07
CA ALA A 47 5.09 -45.25 16.28
C ALA A 47 6.44 -44.54 16.01
N GLY A 48 7.20 -44.98 14.99
CA GLY A 48 8.42 -44.32 14.54
C GLY A 48 8.16 -42.90 13.98
N TYR A 49 7.10 -42.76 13.19
CA TYR A 49 6.66 -41.46 12.67
C TYR A 49 6.23 -40.51 13.80
N ALA A 50 5.42 -40.98 14.75
CA ALA A 50 5.01 -40.21 15.91
C ALA A 50 6.23 -39.79 16.76
N PHE A 51 7.20 -40.70 16.96
CA PHE A 51 8.45 -40.38 17.69
C PHE A 51 9.28 -39.30 16.99
N ALA A 52 9.37 -39.35 15.66
CA ALA A 52 10.07 -38.33 14.90
C ALA A 52 9.40 -36.94 15.09
N ILE A 53 8.07 -36.86 15.04
CA ILE A 53 7.31 -35.64 15.29
C ILE A 53 7.56 -35.13 16.71
N ILE A 54 7.48 -36.00 17.72
CA ILE A 54 7.69 -35.63 19.11
C ILE A 54 9.11 -35.07 19.32
N LYS A 55 10.13 -35.66 18.69
CA LYS A 55 11.51 -35.18 18.77
C LYS A 55 11.73 -33.80 18.15
N THR A 56 10.96 -33.44 17.14
CA THR A 56 11.02 -32.13 16.48
C THR A 56 10.07 -31.11 17.12
N THR A 57 9.19 -31.53 18.03
CA THR A 57 8.26 -30.62 18.73
C THR A 57 9.01 -29.77 19.74
N PRO A 58 8.91 -28.44 19.68
CA PRO A 58 9.51 -27.56 20.68
C PRO A 58 9.05 -27.91 22.11
N PRO A 59 9.88 -27.67 23.14
CA PRO A 59 9.45 -27.82 24.51
C PRO A 59 8.25 -26.95 24.82
N LEU A 60 7.28 -27.46 25.58
CA LEU A 60 6.09 -26.75 25.97
C LEU A 60 6.46 -25.51 26.81
N ASP A 61 6.19 -24.34 26.28
CA ASP A 61 6.22 -23.08 27.00
C ASP A 61 4.85 -22.85 27.64
N VAL A 62 4.77 -22.99 28.96
CA VAL A 62 3.53 -22.83 29.74
C VAL A 62 3.17 -21.37 29.83
N ASP A 63 4.17 -20.49 29.94
CA ASP A 63 3.96 -19.07 30.03
C ASP A 63 3.38 -18.54 28.71
N ALA A 64 3.82 -19.10 27.58
CA ALA A 64 3.19 -18.82 26.28
C ALA A 64 1.73 -19.27 26.21
N VAL A 65 1.35 -20.41 26.81
CA VAL A 65 -0.06 -20.87 26.87
C VAL A 65 -0.93 -19.96 27.74
N LEU A 66 -0.36 -19.41 28.82
CA LEU A 66 -1.09 -18.56 29.77
C LEU A 66 -1.04 -17.07 29.38
N SER A 67 0.07 -16.60 28.79
CA SER A 67 0.25 -15.21 28.36
C SER A 67 -0.44 -14.87 27.03
N LEU A 68 -0.79 -15.87 26.22
CA LEU A 68 -1.60 -15.70 24.99
C LEU A 68 -3.00 -15.12 25.22
N ASN A 69 -3.35 -14.87 26.49
CA ASN A 69 -4.61 -14.27 26.87
C ASN A 69 -4.53 -12.76 27.14
N GLN A 70 -3.37 -12.14 26.98
CA GLN A 70 -3.24 -10.70 27.18
C GLN A 70 -3.33 -9.99 25.84
N PRO A 71 -4.20 -8.97 25.70
CA PRO A 71 -4.19 -8.14 24.49
C PRO A 71 -2.82 -7.48 24.35
N SER A 72 -2.32 -7.37 23.13
CA SER A 72 -1.13 -6.58 22.89
C SER A 72 -1.44 -5.10 23.01
N SER A 73 -0.49 -4.34 23.53
CA SER A 73 -0.63 -2.92 23.82
C SER A 73 0.23 -2.09 22.87
N LEU A 74 -0.27 -0.93 22.51
CA LEU A 74 0.35 0.04 21.62
C LEU A 74 0.82 1.24 22.42
N TYR A 75 2.01 1.71 22.08
CA TYR A 75 2.65 2.87 22.69
C TYR A 75 3.08 3.84 21.57
N ASP A 76 3.04 5.14 21.85
CA ASP A 76 3.54 6.18 20.94
C ASP A 76 5.08 6.28 21.00
N ASN A 77 5.64 7.29 20.30
CA ASN A 77 7.08 7.53 20.24
C ASN A 77 7.69 7.93 21.58
N ASP A 78 6.90 8.50 22.50
CA ASP A 78 7.32 8.86 23.87
C ASP A 78 7.20 7.67 24.85
N GLY A 79 6.63 6.54 24.39
CA GLY A 79 6.39 5.36 25.20
C GLY A 79 5.14 5.44 26.06
N GLU A 80 4.26 6.41 25.79
CA GLU A 80 2.98 6.54 26.46
C GLU A 80 1.95 5.58 25.85
N PHE A 81 1.12 5.00 26.71
CA PHE A 81 0.09 4.05 26.29
C PHE A 81 -0.94 4.72 25.36
N MET A 82 -1.24 4.08 24.23
CA MET A 82 -2.22 4.54 23.24
C MET A 82 -3.53 3.78 23.33
N ASP A 83 -3.44 2.45 23.17
CA ASP A 83 -4.58 1.55 23.13
C ASP A 83 -4.15 0.09 23.29
N ASN A 84 -5.11 -0.79 23.52
CA ASN A 84 -4.92 -2.23 23.36
C ASN A 84 -5.34 -2.64 21.94
N LEU A 85 -4.62 -3.56 21.34
CA LEU A 85 -5.07 -4.16 20.10
C LEU A 85 -6.38 -4.92 20.35
N HIS A 86 -7.46 -4.25 20.08
CA HIS A 86 -8.75 -4.91 19.89
C HIS A 86 -8.70 -5.50 18.50
N THR A 87 -8.49 -6.79 18.43
CA THR A 87 -8.73 -7.48 17.20
C THR A 87 -10.20 -7.73 17.06
N ASP A 88 -10.58 -8.21 15.87
CA ASP A 88 -11.88 -8.82 15.63
C ASP A 88 -12.27 -9.90 16.66
N GLU A 89 -11.38 -10.27 17.58
CA GLU A 89 -11.57 -11.24 18.66
C GLU A 89 -11.81 -10.50 19.99
N GLU A 90 -13.06 -10.37 20.39
CA GLU A 90 -13.41 -9.91 21.72
C GLU A 90 -12.97 -10.95 22.75
N ARG A 91 -12.08 -10.56 23.67
CA ARG A 91 -11.65 -11.42 24.76
C ARG A 91 -11.42 -10.61 26.03
N TYR A 92 -12.12 -11.00 27.07
CA TYR A 92 -11.93 -10.49 28.42
C TYR A 92 -11.50 -11.66 29.31
N VAL A 93 -10.29 -11.57 29.86
CA VAL A 93 -9.74 -12.60 30.74
C VAL A 93 -10.27 -12.36 32.14
N ILE A 94 -10.88 -13.39 32.74
CA ILE A 94 -11.35 -13.39 34.13
C ILE A 94 -10.71 -14.53 34.91
N ASP A 95 -10.56 -14.32 36.23
CA ASP A 95 -10.01 -15.33 37.10
C ASP A 95 -11.00 -16.48 37.35
N SER A 96 -10.47 -17.64 37.80
CA SER A 96 -11.30 -18.80 38.13
C SER A 96 -12.39 -18.50 39.18
N SER A 97 -12.12 -17.56 40.08
CA SER A 97 -13.07 -17.12 41.15
C SER A 97 -14.27 -16.32 40.59
N GLU A 98 -14.11 -15.71 39.41
CA GLU A 98 -15.18 -14.95 38.74
C GLU A 98 -16.03 -15.84 37.83
N MET A 99 -15.66 -17.11 37.67
CA MET A 99 -16.39 -18.09 36.86
C MET A 99 -17.33 -18.92 37.75
N PRO A 100 -18.67 -18.83 37.57
CA PRO A 100 -19.62 -19.65 38.35
C PRO A 100 -19.35 -21.14 38.22
N ALA A 101 -19.59 -21.90 39.28
CA ALA A 101 -19.45 -23.35 39.26
C ALA A 101 -20.31 -24.00 38.17
N ASP A 102 -21.54 -23.52 37.96
CA ASP A 102 -22.42 -23.97 36.89
C ASP A 102 -21.82 -23.80 35.49
N LEU A 103 -21.12 -22.68 35.25
CA LEU A 103 -20.43 -22.44 33.97
C LEU A 103 -19.34 -23.48 33.75
N LYS A 104 -18.45 -23.68 34.72
CA LYS A 104 -17.39 -24.69 34.67
C LYS A 104 -17.95 -26.10 34.44
N ASN A 105 -18.98 -26.46 35.19
CA ASN A 105 -19.63 -27.77 35.12
C ASN A 105 -20.38 -28.01 33.81
N ALA A 106 -20.98 -26.97 33.21
CA ALA A 106 -21.64 -27.07 31.91
C ALA A 106 -20.65 -27.42 30.80
N PHE A 107 -19.49 -26.71 30.74
CA PHE A 107 -18.45 -27.01 29.75
C PHE A 107 -17.80 -28.38 29.95
N VAL A 108 -17.46 -28.74 31.19
CA VAL A 108 -16.96 -30.09 31.53
C VAL A 108 -17.98 -31.16 31.11
N SER A 109 -19.24 -30.97 31.39
CA SER A 109 -20.29 -31.97 31.08
C SER A 109 -20.45 -32.25 29.62
N ILE A 110 -20.37 -31.22 28.74
CA ILE A 110 -20.66 -31.38 27.31
C ILE A 110 -19.42 -31.67 26.48
N GLU A 111 -18.27 -31.13 26.88
CA GLU A 111 -17.02 -31.27 26.10
C GLU A 111 -16.13 -32.42 26.61
N ASP A 112 -16.03 -32.62 27.93
CA ASP A 112 -15.10 -33.59 28.52
C ASP A 112 -15.56 -34.11 29.90
N GLU A 113 -16.62 -34.93 29.92
CA GLU A 113 -17.25 -35.45 31.15
C GLU A 113 -16.29 -36.10 32.16
N ARG A 114 -15.13 -36.53 31.68
CA ARG A 114 -14.12 -37.20 32.50
C ARG A 114 -12.86 -36.36 32.71
N PHE A 115 -12.95 -35.03 32.48
CA PHE A 115 -11.84 -34.08 32.59
C PHE A 115 -11.01 -34.26 33.84
N TYR A 116 -11.64 -34.40 35.00
CA TYR A 116 -10.93 -34.59 36.28
C TYR A 116 -10.35 -36.00 36.49
N LYS A 117 -10.54 -36.94 35.54
CA LYS A 117 -10.15 -38.36 35.67
C LYS A 117 -9.03 -38.80 34.77
N HIS A 118 -8.62 -37.98 33.81
CA HIS A 118 -7.52 -38.26 32.87
C HIS A 118 -6.39 -37.25 32.99
N ASN A 119 -5.22 -37.56 32.40
CA ASN A 119 -4.02 -36.70 32.39
C ASN A 119 -3.73 -36.23 30.93
N GLY A 120 -4.51 -35.32 30.40
CA GLY A 120 -4.34 -34.67 29.09
C GLY A 120 -5.07 -35.40 27.96
N ILE A 121 -5.19 -36.71 27.98
CA ILE A 121 -5.90 -37.51 27.01
C ILE A 121 -6.85 -38.51 27.65
N ASP A 122 -8.00 -38.73 27.05
CA ASP A 122 -8.98 -39.71 27.50
C ASP A 122 -8.95 -40.98 26.62
N ILE A 123 -8.14 -41.99 27.03
CA ILE A 123 -7.95 -43.23 26.28
C ILE A 123 -9.26 -44.02 26.15
N GLN A 124 -10.15 -43.98 27.16
CA GLN A 124 -11.43 -44.74 27.12
C GLN A 124 -12.40 -44.08 26.10
N ARG A 125 -12.44 -42.71 26.06
CA ARG A 125 -13.24 -41.96 25.08
C ARG A 125 -12.72 -42.16 23.67
N ILE A 126 -11.40 -42.17 23.46
CA ILE A 126 -10.78 -42.43 22.17
C ILE A 126 -11.14 -43.86 21.69
N ALA A 127 -11.00 -44.87 22.55
CA ALA A 127 -11.38 -46.25 22.19
C ALA A 127 -12.88 -46.39 21.89
N GLY A 128 -13.74 -45.76 22.66
CA GLY A 128 -15.19 -45.73 22.45
C GLY A 128 -15.59 -45.04 21.13
N ALA A 129 -15.01 -43.90 20.85
CA ALA A 129 -15.22 -43.16 19.61
C ALA A 129 -14.78 -44.00 18.38
N ALA A 130 -13.59 -44.62 18.45
CA ALA A 130 -13.09 -45.46 17.38
C ALA A 130 -14.01 -46.65 17.06
N LEU A 131 -14.58 -47.29 18.07
CA LEU A 131 -15.57 -48.38 17.88
C LEU A 131 -16.87 -47.88 17.23
N LEU A 132 -17.37 -46.73 17.63
CA LEU A 132 -18.56 -46.12 17.07
C LEU A 132 -18.34 -45.65 15.61
N ASP A 133 -17.15 -45.07 15.32
CA ASP A 133 -16.80 -44.61 14.00
C ASP A 133 -16.62 -45.78 13.02
N VAL A 134 -16.04 -46.92 13.44
CA VAL A 134 -16.01 -48.17 12.66
C VAL A 134 -17.43 -48.64 12.36
N LYS A 135 -18.36 -48.62 13.34
CA LYS A 135 -19.75 -48.98 13.16
C LYS A 135 -20.44 -48.03 12.13
N LYS A 136 -20.21 -46.75 12.21
CA LYS A 136 -20.74 -45.75 11.25
C LYS A 136 -20.23 -46.01 9.81
N ILE A 137 -18.94 -46.24 9.66
CA ILE A 137 -18.31 -46.54 8.38
C ILE A 137 -18.96 -47.79 7.76
N LEU A 138 -19.15 -48.84 8.57
CA LEU A 138 -19.78 -50.08 8.13
C LEU A 138 -21.28 -49.91 7.77
N THR A 139 -21.96 -48.92 8.36
CA THR A 139 -23.38 -48.60 8.10
C THR A 139 -23.58 -47.47 7.10
N GLY A 140 -22.51 -46.89 6.50
CA GLY A 140 -22.60 -45.81 5.51
C GLY A 140 -23.00 -44.46 6.08
N GLN A 141 -22.95 -44.27 7.40
CA GLN A 141 -23.24 -42.99 8.07
C GLN A 141 -22.02 -42.09 8.04
N LYS A 142 -22.21 -40.78 7.76
CA LYS A 142 -21.16 -39.77 7.74
C LYS A 142 -20.98 -39.13 9.12
N GLY A 143 -19.75 -38.73 9.46
CA GLY A 143 -19.35 -37.96 10.64
C GLY A 143 -18.59 -38.79 11.67
N LEU A 144 -17.47 -38.26 12.18
CA LEU A 144 -16.63 -38.86 13.21
C LEU A 144 -17.02 -38.29 14.58
N HIS A 145 -16.89 -39.12 15.62
CA HIS A 145 -17.14 -38.68 16.99
C HIS A 145 -15.93 -37.89 17.52
N GLY A 146 -16.17 -36.73 18.11
CA GLY A 146 -15.13 -35.93 18.79
C GLY A 146 -14.65 -36.63 20.07
N ALA A 147 -13.34 -36.91 20.12
CA ALA A 147 -12.70 -37.54 21.30
C ALA A 147 -11.59 -36.67 21.93
N SER A 148 -11.49 -35.41 21.52
CA SER A 148 -10.51 -34.48 22.09
C SER A 148 -10.92 -34.00 23.49
N THR A 149 -9.96 -33.90 24.39
CA THR A 149 -10.14 -33.39 25.75
C THR A 149 -10.11 -31.85 25.78
N LEU A 150 -10.57 -31.22 26.87
CA LEU A 150 -10.44 -29.77 27.09
C LEU A 150 -8.97 -29.31 27.01
N THR A 151 -8.05 -30.09 27.57
CA THR A 151 -6.60 -29.82 27.49
C THR A 151 -6.08 -29.80 26.06
N GLN A 152 -6.52 -30.75 25.23
CA GLN A 152 -6.18 -30.79 23.80
C GLN A 152 -6.79 -29.61 23.02
N GLN A 153 -8.02 -29.23 23.32
CA GLN A 153 -8.69 -28.09 22.72
C GLN A 153 -8.02 -26.76 23.11
N LEU A 154 -7.59 -26.62 24.38
CA LEU A 154 -6.82 -25.45 24.82
C LEU A 154 -5.56 -25.28 23.97
N LEU A 155 -4.73 -26.30 23.84
CA LEU A 155 -3.50 -26.26 23.05
C LEU A 155 -3.77 -25.98 21.56
N LYS A 156 -4.83 -26.55 21.01
CA LYS A 156 -5.27 -26.26 19.65
C LYS A 156 -5.63 -24.76 19.48
N ASN A 157 -6.30 -24.19 20.47
CA ASN A 157 -6.80 -22.81 20.40
C ASN A 157 -5.72 -21.76 20.73
N THR A 158 -4.60 -22.18 21.39
CA THR A 158 -3.54 -21.26 21.84
C THR A 158 -2.27 -21.34 21.01
N ILE A 159 -1.60 -22.48 20.98
CA ILE A 159 -0.25 -22.63 20.41
C ILE A 159 -0.17 -23.51 19.16
N LEU A 160 -1.24 -24.21 18.78
CA LEU A 160 -1.29 -25.05 17.58
C LEU A 160 -2.18 -24.44 16.52
N THR A 161 -1.95 -24.82 15.25
CA THR A 161 -2.77 -24.39 14.12
C THR A 161 -4.07 -25.18 14.00
N ASN A 162 -5.06 -24.64 13.26
CA ASN A 162 -6.32 -25.32 12.98
C ASN A 162 -6.20 -26.40 11.87
N ASP A 163 -5.01 -26.65 11.36
CA ASP A 163 -4.76 -27.64 10.30
C ASP A 163 -5.21 -29.04 10.73
N VAL A 164 -5.93 -29.72 9.85
CA VAL A 164 -6.34 -31.09 10.05
C VAL A 164 -5.24 -32.02 9.55
N SER A 165 -4.21 -32.24 10.37
CA SER A 165 -3.09 -33.13 10.03
C SER A 165 -2.79 -34.13 11.15
N ILE A 166 -2.23 -35.30 10.78
CA ILE A 166 -1.77 -36.31 11.76
C ILE A 166 -0.64 -35.74 12.59
N GLU A 167 0.24 -34.98 11.98
CA GLU A 167 1.37 -34.34 12.67
C GLU A 167 0.90 -33.43 13.80
N ARG A 168 -0.03 -32.50 13.50
CA ARG A 168 -0.63 -31.63 14.51
C ARG A 168 -1.28 -32.44 15.63
N LYS A 169 -2.00 -33.51 15.30
CA LYS A 169 -2.67 -34.35 16.33
C LYS A 169 -1.68 -35.07 17.23
N VAL A 170 -0.54 -35.49 16.72
CA VAL A 170 0.54 -36.08 17.53
C VAL A 170 1.16 -35.04 18.46
N LYS A 171 1.45 -33.83 17.93
CA LYS A 171 1.94 -32.71 18.75
C LYS A 171 0.95 -32.34 19.85
N GLU A 172 -0.35 -32.25 19.53
CA GLU A 172 -1.42 -31.94 20.48
C GLU A 172 -1.49 -32.95 21.63
N ILE A 173 -1.44 -34.24 21.32
CA ILE A 173 -1.43 -35.32 22.34
C ILE A 173 -0.19 -35.21 23.24
N TYR A 174 0.99 -35.06 22.66
CA TYR A 174 2.25 -34.95 23.40
C TYR A 174 2.27 -33.73 24.32
N LEU A 175 1.86 -32.59 23.80
CA LEU A 175 1.82 -31.32 24.55
C LEU A 175 0.74 -31.36 25.64
N ALA A 176 -0.42 -31.99 25.39
CA ALA A 176 -1.50 -32.10 26.39
C ALA A 176 -1.05 -32.92 27.62
N ILE A 177 -0.35 -34.02 27.39
CA ILE A 177 0.21 -34.80 28.50
C ILE A 177 1.26 -33.99 29.30
N ASN A 178 2.05 -33.18 28.62
CA ASN A 178 3.05 -32.34 29.29
C ASN A 178 2.45 -31.12 29.99
N LEU A 179 1.37 -30.55 29.49
CA LEU A 179 0.67 -29.44 30.11
C LEU A 179 0.04 -29.86 31.45
N GLU A 180 -0.59 -31.02 31.49
CA GLU A 180 -1.20 -31.56 32.70
C GLU A 180 -0.19 -31.94 33.82
N LYS A 181 1.11 -32.05 33.48
CA LYS A 181 2.19 -32.20 34.48
C LYS A 181 2.59 -30.87 35.11
N LYS A 182 2.31 -29.77 34.42
CA LYS A 182 2.77 -28.41 34.81
C LYS A 182 1.65 -27.56 35.39
N LEU A 183 0.41 -27.74 34.95
CA LEU A 183 -0.77 -26.98 35.37
C LEU A 183 -1.81 -27.85 36.07
N THR A 184 -2.53 -27.26 37.02
CA THR A 184 -3.67 -27.90 37.69
C THR A 184 -4.88 -27.94 36.75
N LYS A 185 -5.85 -28.81 37.02
CA LYS A 185 -7.09 -28.90 36.27
C LYS A 185 -7.87 -27.58 36.26
N ASP A 186 -7.88 -26.85 37.36
CA ASP A 186 -8.56 -25.55 37.44
C ASP A 186 -7.84 -24.51 36.55
N GLN A 187 -6.52 -24.47 36.57
CA GLN A 187 -5.75 -23.57 35.67
C GLN A 187 -6.01 -23.89 34.20
N ILE A 188 -6.04 -25.18 33.82
CA ILE A 188 -6.32 -25.60 32.43
C ILE A 188 -7.75 -25.23 32.03
N LEU A 189 -8.74 -25.45 32.91
CA LEU A 189 -10.15 -25.12 32.64
C LEU A 189 -10.35 -23.60 32.53
N THR A 190 -9.74 -22.83 33.43
CA THR A 190 -9.78 -21.36 33.40
C THR A 190 -9.16 -20.83 32.10
N ALA A 191 -8.00 -21.32 31.71
CA ALA A 191 -7.36 -20.94 30.45
C ALA A 191 -8.24 -21.33 29.25
N TYR A 192 -8.86 -22.49 29.23
CA TYR A 192 -9.78 -22.93 28.19
C TYR A 192 -11.00 -22.00 28.08
N LEU A 193 -11.65 -21.71 29.21
CA LEU A 193 -12.84 -20.85 29.27
C LEU A 193 -12.55 -19.41 28.82
N ASN A 194 -11.34 -18.93 29.00
CA ASN A 194 -10.87 -17.64 28.51
C ASN A 194 -10.48 -17.64 27.02
N THR A 195 -10.35 -18.82 26.36
CA THR A 195 -9.83 -18.93 24.98
C THR A 195 -10.76 -19.55 23.96
N ILE A 196 -11.86 -20.18 24.41
CA ILE A 196 -12.77 -20.89 23.51
C ILE A 196 -13.55 -19.93 22.59
N PRO A 197 -13.65 -20.18 21.26
CA PRO A 197 -14.49 -19.39 20.36
C PRO A 197 -15.98 -19.67 20.63
N LEU A 198 -16.78 -18.62 20.85
CA LEU A 198 -18.19 -18.69 21.24
C LEU A 198 -19.15 -17.95 20.31
N GLY A 199 -18.68 -17.64 19.08
CA GLY A 199 -19.54 -17.11 18.00
C GLY A 199 -19.06 -15.76 17.47
N GLY A 200 -19.08 -15.60 16.14
CA GLY A 200 -18.50 -14.44 15.50
C GLY A 200 -17.00 -14.35 15.81
N GLN A 201 -16.60 -13.23 16.32
CA GLN A 201 -15.23 -12.91 16.74
C GLN A 201 -15.03 -12.92 18.26
N VAL A 202 -15.96 -13.53 19.00
CA VAL A 202 -16.00 -13.55 20.47
C VAL A 202 -15.29 -14.79 21.00
N TYR A 203 -14.28 -14.58 21.82
CA TYR A 203 -13.48 -15.62 22.48
C TYR A 203 -13.51 -15.47 24.00
N GLY A 204 -13.72 -16.60 24.68
CA GLY A 204 -13.86 -16.67 26.12
C GLY A 204 -15.25 -16.34 26.63
N VAL A 205 -15.50 -16.83 27.84
CA VAL A 205 -16.85 -16.82 28.43
C VAL A 205 -17.30 -15.45 28.88
N GLU A 206 -16.40 -14.56 29.27
CA GLU A 206 -16.74 -13.19 29.67
C GLU A 206 -17.21 -12.37 28.46
N ALA A 207 -16.44 -12.40 27.38
CA ALA A 207 -16.83 -11.73 26.14
C ALA A 207 -18.15 -12.27 25.58
N ALA A 208 -18.37 -13.59 25.66
CA ALA A 208 -19.62 -14.19 25.24
C ALA A 208 -20.79 -13.81 26.15
N SER A 209 -20.58 -13.71 27.47
CA SER A 209 -21.59 -13.23 28.41
C SER A 209 -22.01 -11.80 28.10
N LEU A 210 -21.04 -10.93 27.86
CA LEU A 210 -21.31 -9.54 27.47
C LEU A 210 -22.03 -9.47 26.10
N LEU A 211 -21.62 -10.25 25.11
CA LEU A 211 -22.26 -10.26 23.79
C LEU A 211 -23.71 -10.72 23.85
N TYR A 212 -23.97 -11.85 24.49
CA TYR A 212 -25.28 -12.48 24.45
C TYR A 212 -26.24 -11.94 25.52
N PHE A 213 -25.72 -11.55 26.68
CA PHE A 213 -26.55 -11.21 27.86
C PHE A 213 -26.32 -9.81 28.42
N SER A 214 -25.28 -9.06 27.93
CA SER A 214 -24.89 -7.72 28.43
C SER A 214 -24.64 -7.69 29.95
N LYS A 215 -24.01 -8.74 30.50
CA LYS A 215 -23.62 -8.85 31.90
C LYS A 215 -22.34 -9.70 32.04
N SER A 216 -21.65 -9.56 33.18
CA SER A 216 -20.48 -10.37 33.49
C SER A 216 -20.81 -11.86 33.57
N ALA A 217 -19.82 -12.72 33.27
CA ALA A 217 -19.93 -14.17 33.40
C ALA A 217 -20.23 -14.60 34.83
N SER A 218 -19.78 -13.84 35.84
CA SER A 218 -20.10 -14.07 37.27
C SER A 218 -21.58 -14.04 37.58
N ASP A 219 -22.39 -13.32 36.77
CA ASP A 219 -23.84 -13.11 36.98
C ASP A 219 -24.71 -14.06 36.14
N LEU A 220 -24.10 -15.03 35.45
CA LEU A 220 -24.82 -15.96 34.60
C LEU A 220 -25.70 -16.92 35.43
N SER A 221 -26.95 -17.08 35.00
CA SER A 221 -27.83 -18.12 35.48
C SER A 221 -27.49 -19.50 34.92
N LEU A 222 -27.97 -20.58 35.54
CA LEU A 222 -27.77 -21.96 35.07
C LEU A 222 -28.10 -22.16 33.59
N ILE A 223 -29.22 -21.60 33.12
CA ILE A 223 -29.66 -21.77 31.71
C ILE A 223 -28.74 -21.00 30.74
N GLU A 224 -28.19 -19.86 31.13
CA GLU A 224 -27.23 -19.08 30.34
C GLU A 224 -25.86 -19.74 30.32
N CYS A 225 -25.38 -20.30 31.42
CA CYS A 225 -24.20 -21.16 31.51
C CYS A 225 -24.32 -22.36 30.56
N ALA A 226 -25.46 -23.02 30.57
CA ALA A 226 -25.73 -24.15 29.68
C ALA A 226 -25.81 -23.76 28.21
N TYR A 227 -26.33 -22.56 27.91
CA TYR A 227 -26.34 -22.01 26.55
C TYR A 227 -24.93 -21.75 26.05
N LEU A 228 -24.08 -21.02 26.79
CA LEU A 228 -22.70 -20.75 26.41
C LEU A 228 -21.89 -22.03 26.19
N ALA A 229 -22.04 -23.02 27.07
CA ALA A 229 -21.40 -24.32 26.87
C ALA A 229 -21.94 -25.07 25.62
N GLY A 230 -23.23 -24.88 25.33
CA GLY A 230 -23.87 -25.53 24.20
C GLY A 230 -23.41 -25.04 22.83
N ILE A 231 -23.12 -23.75 22.70
CA ILE A 231 -22.74 -23.17 21.40
C ILE A 231 -21.33 -23.54 20.95
N THR A 232 -20.45 -24.03 21.83
CA THR A 232 -19.05 -24.41 21.51
C THR A 232 -18.90 -25.36 20.35
N GLN A 233 -19.83 -26.31 20.20
CA GLN A 233 -19.77 -27.35 19.14
C GLN A 233 -19.81 -26.75 17.73
N ALA A 234 -20.64 -25.75 17.51
CA ALA A 234 -20.80 -25.06 16.23
C ALA A 234 -21.32 -23.63 16.48
N PRO A 235 -20.46 -22.67 16.88
CA PRO A 235 -20.88 -21.34 17.30
C PRO A 235 -21.75 -20.62 16.28
N THR A 236 -21.40 -20.70 15.00
CA THR A 236 -22.18 -20.11 13.90
C THR A 236 -23.58 -20.72 13.80
N THR A 237 -23.72 -22.02 14.04
CA THR A 237 -24.99 -22.72 13.93
C THR A 237 -25.92 -22.47 15.12
N TYR A 238 -25.35 -22.44 16.34
CA TYR A 238 -26.14 -22.34 17.58
C TYR A 238 -26.24 -20.91 18.15
N SER A 239 -25.57 -19.91 17.54
CA SER A 239 -25.71 -18.52 17.98
C SER A 239 -27.14 -18.03 17.85
N ALA A 240 -27.66 -17.40 18.92
CA ALA A 240 -29.01 -16.79 18.92
C ALA A 240 -29.14 -15.65 17.91
N TYR A 241 -28.02 -15.02 17.49
CA TYR A 241 -27.97 -13.96 16.49
C TYR A 241 -27.85 -14.45 15.05
N ASN A 242 -27.80 -15.78 14.84
CA ASN A 242 -27.88 -16.34 13.48
C ASN A 242 -29.26 -16.05 12.89
N GLN A 243 -29.32 -15.60 11.63
CA GLN A 243 -30.55 -15.24 10.94
C GLN A 243 -31.60 -16.37 10.91
N ASN A 244 -31.17 -17.64 10.87
CA ASN A 244 -32.06 -18.79 10.94
C ASN A 244 -32.60 -18.98 12.35
N ASN A 245 -31.79 -18.77 13.40
CA ASN A 245 -32.19 -18.96 14.77
C ASN A 245 -33.06 -17.80 15.31
N ILE A 246 -32.97 -16.62 14.72
CA ILE A 246 -33.92 -15.51 14.97
C ILE A 246 -35.34 -15.92 14.52
N LYS A 247 -35.45 -16.72 13.43
CA LYS A 247 -36.72 -17.21 12.90
C LYS A 247 -37.22 -18.48 13.61
N ASP A 248 -36.29 -19.39 13.93
CA ASP A 248 -36.56 -20.66 14.60
C ASP A 248 -35.49 -20.92 15.69
N PRO A 249 -35.77 -20.66 16.97
CA PRO A 249 -34.85 -20.84 18.09
C PRO A 249 -34.58 -22.29 18.47
N THR A 250 -35.29 -23.24 17.89
CA THR A 250 -35.24 -24.68 18.21
C THR A 250 -33.85 -25.26 18.27
N PRO A 251 -32.88 -24.94 17.38
CA PRO A 251 -31.54 -25.52 17.41
C PRO A 251 -30.77 -25.22 18.70
N TYR A 252 -30.68 -23.97 19.13
CA TYR A 252 -29.96 -23.65 20.36
C TYR A 252 -30.73 -24.04 21.63
N ILE A 253 -32.07 -24.00 21.63
CA ILE A 253 -32.90 -24.50 22.72
C ILE A 253 -32.61 -25.97 22.98
N ASN A 254 -32.69 -26.81 21.95
CA ASN A 254 -32.42 -28.24 22.08
C ASN A 254 -30.96 -28.51 22.52
N ARG A 255 -30.03 -27.73 22.05
CA ARG A 255 -28.63 -27.86 22.46
C ARG A 255 -28.44 -27.51 23.93
N THR A 256 -29.06 -26.41 24.43
CA THR A 256 -29.04 -26.02 25.83
C THR A 256 -29.66 -27.12 26.72
N ILE A 257 -30.81 -27.68 26.30
CA ILE A 257 -31.47 -28.81 27.01
C ILE A 257 -30.53 -30.03 27.08
N THR A 258 -29.75 -30.28 26.00
CA THR A 258 -28.77 -31.38 25.99
C THR A 258 -27.70 -31.14 27.05
N VAL A 259 -27.17 -29.91 27.17
CA VAL A 259 -26.14 -29.57 28.19
C VAL A 259 -26.72 -29.78 29.59
N LEU A 260 -27.93 -29.26 29.90
CA LEU A 260 -28.57 -29.43 31.19
C LEU A 260 -28.75 -30.94 31.52
N SER A 261 -29.13 -31.75 30.55
CA SER A 261 -29.30 -33.18 30.71
C SER A 261 -27.94 -33.87 31.00
N MET A 262 -26.85 -33.43 30.38
CA MET A 262 -25.50 -33.96 30.67
C MET A 262 -25.02 -33.50 32.05
N MET A 263 -25.27 -32.25 32.46
CA MET A 263 -24.94 -31.78 33.80
C MET A 263 -25.65 -32.64 34.88
N LYS A 264 -26.93 -32.98 34.67
CA LYS A 264 -27.66 -33.89 35.56
C LYS A 264 -27.03 -35.30 35.56
N GLN A 265 -26.74 -35.87 34.38
CA GLN A 265 -26.11 -37.18 34.22
C GLN A 265 -24.76 -37.25 34.98
N ASN A 266 -24.03 -36.15 35.01
CA ASN A 266 -22.73 -36.04 35.69
C ASN A 266 -22.87 -35.65 37.16
N ASN A 267 -24.09 -35.55 37.74
CA ASN A 267 -24.42 -35.18 39.10
C ASN A 267 -23.92 -33.78 39.51
N TYR A 268 -23.85 -32.84 38.58
CA TYR A 268 -23.55 -31.42 38.88
C TYR A 268 -24.81 -30.64 39.24
N ILE A 269 -25.99 -31.07 38.78
CA ILE A 269 -27.27 -30.54 39.16
C ILE A 269 -28.24 -31.68 39.47
N THR A 270 -29.25 -31.39 40.31
CA THR A 270 -30.30 -32.35 40.70
C THR A 270 -31.34 -32.51 39.59
N GLU A 271 -32.17 -33.55 39.69
CA GLU A 271 -33.32 -33.76 38.78
C GLU A 271 -34.29 -32.60 38.76
N ASP A 272 -34.57 -32.02 39.96
CA ASP A 272 -35.47 -30.89 40.12
C ASP A 272 -34.91 -29.60 39.44
N GLU A 273 -33.63 -29.29 39.68
CA GLU A 273 -32.96 -28.16 39.00
C GLU A 273 -32.91 -28.32 37.49
N CYS A 274 -32.60 -29.53 37.00
CA CYS A 274 -32.59 -29.83 35.57
C CYS A 274 -34.00 -29.61 34.96
N SER A 275 -35.04 -30.16 35.60
CA SER A 275 -36.42 -30.07 35.12
C SER A 275 -36.92 -28.62 35.07
N LYS A 276 -36.68 -27.85 36.12
CA LYS A 276 -36.99 -26.41 36.17
C LYS A 276 -36.24 -25.60 35.13
N ALA A 277 -34.96 -25.87 34.97
CA ALA A 277 -34.10 -25.19 33.95
C ALA A 277 -34.59 -25.52 32.51
N ILE A 278 -34.94 -26.76 32.22
CA ILE A 278 -35.49 -27.14 30.90
C ILE A 278 -36.85 -26.43 30.66
N GLU A 279 -37.69 -26.35 31.65
CA GLU A 279 -38.97 -25.63 31.53
C GLU A 279 -38.73 -24.13 31.27
N GLN A 280 -37.82 -23.50 32.00
CA GLN A 280 -37.44 -22.11 31.76
C GLN A 280 -36.95 -21.88 30.34
N VAL A 281 -36.03 -22.74 29.82
CA VAL A 281 -35.51 -22.63 28.44
C VAL A 281 -36.64 -22.77 27.41
N LYS A 282 -37.57 -23.70 27.58
CA LYS A 282 -38.72 -23.91 26.68
C LYS A 282 -39.70 -22.73 26.70
N ASN A 283 -39.84 -22.08 27.82
CA ASN A 283 -40.75 -20.94 28.02
C ASN A 283 -40.10 -19.58 27.71
N GLY A 284 -38.94 -19.56 26.99
CA GLY A 284 -38.27 -18.33 26.56
C GLY A 284 -37.44 -17.63 27.64
N GLY A 285 -36.98 -18.36 28.67
CA GLY A 285 -36.14 -17.82 29.75
C GLY A 285 -34.74 -17.35 29.33
N LEU A 286 -34.27 -17.70 28.13
CA LEU A 286 -33.05 -17.14 27.55
C LEU A 286 -33.36 -15.77 26.92
N VAL A 287 -32.98 -14.70 27.60
CA VAL A 287 -33.22 -13.33 27.16
C VAL A 287 -31.91 -12.74 26.64
N PHE A 288 -31.79 -12.58 25.32
CA PHE A 288 -30.59 -12.04 24.66
C PHE A 288 -30.66 -10.53 24.57
N LYS A 289 -29.55 -9.87 24.95
CA LYS A 289 -29.35 -8.42 24.83
C LYS A 289 -28.02 -8.17 24.14
N LYS A 290 -28.06 -7.60 22.93
CA LYS A 290 -26.83 -7.27 22.21
C LYS A 290 -26.21 -6.00 22.80
N SER A 291 -24.98 -6.10 23.30
CA SER A 291 -24.20 -4.94 23.69
C SER A 291 -23.88 -4.08 22.45
N LYS A 292 -24.04 -2.75 22.58
CA LYS A 292 -23.45 -1.80 21.62
C LYS A 292 -22.07 -1.43 22.14
N GLN A 293 -21.05 -2.18 21.77
CA GLN A 293 -19.69 -1.71 22.02
C GLN A 293 -19.15 -1.05 20.75
N ASP A 294 -18.61 0.15 20.90
CA ASP A 294 -17.86 0.87 19.86
C ASP A 294 -16.42 0.31 19.89
N TYR A 295 -16.08 -0.51 18.89
CA TYR A 295 -14.77 -1.18 18.76
C TYR A 295 -13.79 -0.37 17.91
N ASN A 296 -13.82 0.94 17.99
CA ASN A 296 -12.87 1.76 17.23
C ASN A 296 -11.54 1.83 17.98
N LEU A 297 -10.47 1.32 17.38
CA LEU A 297 -9.11 1.63 17.82
C LEU A 297 -8.87 3.14 17.66
N ASN A 298 -8.20 3.72 18.66
CA ASN A 298 -7.66 5.06 18.48
C ASN A 298 -6.57 5.03 17.39
N TYR A 299 -6.54 6.04 16.55
CA TYR A 299 -5.50 6.21 15.52
C TYR A 299 -5.43 5.07 14.49
N GLU A 300 -6.57 4.54 14.04
CA GLU A 300 -6.66 3.40 13.11
C GLU A 300 -5.77 3.55 11.88
N TRP A 301 -5.68 4.76 11.32
CA TRP A 301 -4.87 5.04 10.13
C TRP A 301 -3.37 4.73 10.33
N PHE A 302 -2.88 4.88 11.55
CA PHE A 302 -1.50 4.58 11.92
C PHE A 302 -1.34 3.15 12.45
N VAL A 303 -2.23 2.75 13.34
CA VAL A 303 -2.11 1.51 14.11
C VAL A 303 -2.21 0.26 13.24
N TYR A 304 -3.20 0.15 12.33
CA TYR A 304 -3.31 -1.03 11.48
C TYR A 304 -2.11 -1.24 10.56
N PRO A 305 -1.57 -0.22 9.87
CA PRO A 305 -0.29 -0.35 9.16
C PRO A 305 0.89 -0.75 10.04
N ALA A 306 1.02 -0.18 11.25
CA ALA A 306 2.10 -0.56 12.18
C ALA A 306 2.00 -2.04 12.58
N VAL A 307 0.81 -2.50 12.91
CA VAL A 307 0.54 -3.92 13.21
C VAL A 307 0.82 -4.82 12.00
N SER A 308 0.48 -4.37 10.78
CA SER A 308 0.78 -5.11 9.55
C SER A 308 2.29 -5.26 9.35
N GLN A 309 3.06 -4.18 9.56
CA GLN A 309 4.52 -4.22 9.47
C GLN A 309 5.13 -5.15 10.52
N VAL A 310 4.67 -5.09 11.80
CA VAL A 310 5.07 -6.03 12.85
C VAL A 310 4.80 -7.48 12.46
N LYS A 311 3.64 -7.78 11.87
CA LYS A 311 3.29 -9.14 11.42
C LYS A 311 4.24 -9.62 10.33
N GLU A 312 4.54 -8.79 9.34
CA GLU A 312 5.47 -9.13 8.25
C GLU A 312 6.88 -9.41 8.79
N ASP A 313 7.38 -8.57 9.69
CA ASP A 313 8.72 -8.72 10.26
C ASP A 313 8.83 -9.94 11.19
N LEU A 314 7.80 -10.24 11.98
CA LEU A 314 7.73 -11.48 12.76
C LEU A 314 7.72 -12.72 11.86
N LYS A 315 6.97 -12.71 10.76
CA LYS A 315 6.96 -13.80 9.78
C LYS A 315 8.35 -14.00 9.17
N LYS A 316 8.99 -12.90 8.74
CA LYS A 316 10.33 -12.93 8.14
C LYS A 316 11.38 -13.46 9.13
N LYS A 317 11.34 -13.00 10.38
CA LYS A 317 12.35 -13.33 11.39
C LYS A 317 12.21 -14.75 11.96
N TYR A 318 10.97 -15.19 12.21
CA TYR A 318 10.69 -16.46 12.92
C TYR A 318 10.06 -17.53 12.03
N ASN A 319 9.84 -17.23 10.74
CA ASN A 319 9.18 -18.12 9.77
C ASN A 319 7.79 -18.58 10.23
N TYR A 320 7.03 -17.67 10.86
CA TYR A 320 5.66 -17.93 11.28
C TYR A 320 4.70 -17.93 10.08
N THR A 321 3.62 -18.71 10.20
CA THR A 321 2.46 -18.63 9.30
C THR A 321 1.62 -17.39 9.61
N ASP A 322 0.73 -17.01 8.69
CA ASP A 322 -0.21 -15.91 8.90
C ASP A 322 -1.11 -16.11 10.13
N GLU A 323 -1.49 -17.36 10.41
CA GLU A 323 -2.34 -17.70 11.56
C GLU A 323 -1.54 -17.58 12.87
N GLU A 324 -0.31 -18.09 12.91
CA GLU A 324 0.54 -18.03 14.10
C GLU A 324 0.87 -16.58 14.47
N VAL A 325 1.28 -15.77 13.49
CA VAL A 325 1.62 -14.38 13.75
C VAL A 325 0.40 -13.55 14.13
N SER A 326 -0.75 -13.82 13.53
CA SER A 326 -1.99 -13.13 13.89
C SER A 326 -2.41 -13.44 15.32
N LYS A 327 -2.33 -14.70 15.74
CA LYS A 327 -2.58 -15.10 17.15
C LYS A 327 -1.60 -14.45 18.12
N LEU A 328 -0.31 -14.44 17.78
CA LEU A 328 0.74 -13.84 18.62
C LEU A 328 0.50 -12.32 18.80
N VAL A 329 0.27 -11.62 17.71
CA VAL A 329 0.08 -10.16 17.74
C VAL A 329 -1.19 -9.76 18.50
N VAL A 330 -2.23 -10.59 18.41
CA VAL A 330 -3.52 -10.34 19.09
C VAL A 330 -3.45 -10.65 20.58
N ASN A 331 -2.97 -11.85 20.90
CA ASN A 331 -3.17 -12.50 22.21
C ASN A 331 -1.85 -12.73 22.95
N GLY A 332 -0.73 -12.33 22.36
CA GLY A 332 0.60 -12.59 22.91
C GLY A 332 1.08 -11.60 23.96
N GLY A 333 0.24 -10.63 24.35
CA GLY A 333 0.63 -9.61 25.34
C GLY A 333 1.84 -8.79 24.89
N LEU A 334 1.98 -8.57 23.57
CA LEU A 334 3.08 -7.81 23.02
C LEU A 334 2.93 -6.32 23.39
N LYS A 335 4.06 -5.67 23.61
CA LYS A 335 4.15 -4.22 23.69
C LYS A 335 4.78 -3.71 22.41
N ILE A 336 3.99 -3.02 21.59
CA ILE A 336 4.39 -2.46 20.30
C ILE A 336 4.64 -0.96 20.49
N TYR A 337 5.88 -0.54 20.35
CA TYR A 337 6.27 0.86 20.42
C TYR A 337 6.28 1.41 19.01
N THR A 338 5.26 2.22 18.71
CA THR A 338 5.12 2.87 17.39
C THR A 338 6.05 4.08 17.29
N THR A 339 6.17 4.62 16.08
CA THR A 339 6.91 5.86 15.80
C THR A 339 6.02 7.09 15.82
N MET A 340 4.74 6.94 16.16
CA MET A 340 3.74 7.99 16.07
C MET A 340 3.98 9.10 17.09
N ASP A 341 4.09 10.33 16.61
CA ASP A 341 3.95 11.55 17.41
C ASP A 341 2.44 11.87 17.51
N ARG A 342 1.90 11.77 18.71
CA ARG A 342 0.45 11.88 18.95
C ARG A 342 -0.07 13.28 18.64
N ASP A 343 0.65 14.31 19.04
CA ASP A 343 0.23 15.71 18.83
C ASP A 343 0.23 16.05 17.33
N LEU A 344 1.24 15.58 16.59
CA LEU A 344 1.33 15.77 15.16
C LEU A 344 0.28 14.95 14.40
N GLN A 345 -0.01 13.73 14.86
CA GLN A 345 -1.06 12.88 14.30
C GLN A 345 -2.44 13.52 14.43
N ASP A 346 -2.76 14.03 15.63
CA ASP A 346 -4.03 14.70 15.92
C ASP A 346 -4.16 16.00 15.11
N PHE A 347 -3.09 16.80 15.06
CA PHE A 347 -3.07 18.02 14.25
C PHE A 347 -3.26 17.72 12.76
N THR A 348 -2.63 16.66 12.27
CA THR A 348 -2.75 16.23 10.87
C THR A 348 -4.19 15.83 10.54
N GLN A 349 -4.84 15.02 11.39
CA GLN A 349 -6.24 14.64 11.20
C GLN A 349 -7.16 15.87 11.23
N GLN A 350 -7.02 16.74 12.21
CA GLN A 350 -7.85 17.96 12.35
C GLN A 350 -7.67 18.90 11.15
N THR A 351 -6.44 19.02 10.64
CA THR A 351 -6.13 19.87 9.49
C THR A 351 -6.80 19.37 8.23
N LEU A 352 -6.77 18.05 7.98
CA LEU A 352 -7.40 17.42 6.82
C LEU A 352 -8.94 17.38 6.95
N ASP A 353 -9.48 17.21 8.14
CA ASP A 353 -10.93 17.19 8.36
C ASP A 353 -11.58 18.57 8.12
N ASN A 354 -10.85 19.64 8.37
CA ASN A 354 -11.35 20.99 8.15
C ASN A 354 -11.39 21.33 6.65
N TYR A 355 -12.58 21.21 6.03
CA TYR A 355 -12.79 21.46 4.61
C TYR A 355 -12.30 22.83 4.13
N LYS A 356 -12.23 23.85 5.02
CA LYS A 356 -11.76 25.21 4.68
C LYS A 356 -10.27 25.25 4.34
N ASN A 357 -9.52 24.25 4.78
CA ASN A 357 -8.10 24.15 4.49
C ASN A 357 -7.82 23.58 3.10
N LEU A 358 -8.78 22.80 2.53
CA LEU A 358 -8.52 21.96 1.35
C LEU A 358 -8.40 22.75 0.04
N GLY A 359 -8.93 23.96 -0.04
CA GLY A 359 -8.79 24.84 -1.21
C GLY A 359 -9.36 24.30 -2.51
N VAL A 360 -10.30 23.35 -2.43
CA VAL A 360 -11.03 22.78 -3.59
C VAL A 360 -12.53 22.93 -3.40
N SER A 361 -13.27 23.08 -4.50
CA SER A 361 -14.72 23.21 -4.46
C SER A 361 -15.40 21.91 -4.04
N ASN A 362 -16.60 21.99 -3.47
CA ASN A 362 -17.41 20.85 -3.03
C ASN A 362 -16.77 19.98 -1.92
N ALA A 363 -15.82 20.53 -1.16
CA ALA A 363 -15.18 19.83 -0.04
C ALA A 363 -16.14 19.51 1.14
N GLU A 364 -17.33 20.14 1.16
CA GLU A 364 -18.39 19.96 2.18
C GLU A 364 -19.43 18.90 1.80
N THR A 365 -19.21 18.10 0.77
CA THR A 365 -20.13 17.05 0.37
C THR A 365 -19.90 15.75 1.17
N TYR A 366 -20.99 15.11 1.58
CA TYR A 366 -20.97 13.93 2.47
C TYR A 366 -21.84 12.81 1.88
N ASP A 367 -21.50 11.58 2.23
CA ASP A 367 -22.34 10.41 1.95
C ASP A 367 -23.52 10.31 2.92
N SER A 368 -24.33 9.24 2.80
CA SER A 368 -25.48 8.97 3.66
C SER A 368 -25.11 8.71 5.12
N ASN A 369 -23.85 8.40 5.42
CA ASN A 369 -23.34 8.12 6.77
C ASN A 369 -22.64 9.35 7.38
N GLY A 370 -22.60 10.48 6.67
CA GLY A 370 -21.92 11.69 7.09
C GLY A 370 -20.40 11.68 6.87
N VAL A 371 -19.88 10.75 6.08
CA VAL A 371 -18.46 10.70 5.70
C VAL A 371 -18.21 11.66 4.53
N PRO A 372 -17.18 12.53 4.58
CA PRO A 372 -16.84 13.39 3.46
C PRO A 372 -16.59 12.59 2.18
N LEU A 373 -17.19 12.99 1.06
CA LEU A 373 -16.94 12.35 -0.24
C LEU A 373 -15.55 12.67 -0.76
N LEU A 374 -15.13 13.94 -0.67
CA LEU A 374 -13.75 14.34 -0.95
C LEU A 374 -12.87 13.82 0.18
N GLN A 375 -11.89 13.03 -0.17
CA GLN A 375 -10.94 12.43 0.74
C GLN A 375 -9.58 13.11 0.69
N ALA A 376 -8.79 12.92 1.73
CA ALA A 376 -7.42 13.37 1.84
C ALA A 376 -6.57 12.33 2.57
N SER A 377 -5.28 12.30 2.26
CA SER A 377 -4.29 11.57 3.05
C SER A 377 -3.00 12.36 3.20
N ALA A 378 -2.27 12.10 4.28
CA ALA A 378 -0.97 12.71 4.53
C ALA A 378 -0.07 11.73 5.29
N THR A 379 1.24 11.83 5.04
CA THR A 379 2.28 11.10 5.77
C THR A 379 3.49 12.02 5.99
N ILE A 380 4.05 12.00 7.20
CA ILE A 380 5.24 12.76 7.60
C ILE A 380 6.28 11.77 8.13
N VAL A 381 7.51 11.88 7.65
CA VAL A 381 8.61 10.93 7.94
C VAL A 381 9.87 11.68 8.34
N ASP A 382 10.52 11.26 9.40
CA ASP A 382 11.94 11.56 9.63
C ASP A 382 12.78 10.61 8.76
N TYR A 383 13.19 11.08 7.61
CA TYR A 383 13.88 10.26 6.61
C TYR A 383 15.29 9.79 7.04
N ARG A 384 15.89 10.43 8.07
CA ARG A 384 17.22 10.06 8.60
C ARG A 384 17.20 8.76 9.38
N ASN A 385 16.04 8.38 9.92
CA ASN A 385 15.83 7.15 10.68
C ASN A 385 14.61 6.35 10.18
N GLY A 386 13.95 6.82 9.12
CA GLY A 386 12.79 6.18 8.51
C GLY A 386 11.49 6.28 9.33
N GLN A 387 11.47 6.92 10.49
CA GLN A 387 10.31 6.92 11.38
C GLN A 387 9.15 7.74 10.81
N VAL A 388 7.99 7.12 10.64
CA VAL A 388 6.73 7.80 10.32
C VAL A 388 6.22 8.47 11.59
N LEU A 389 6.15 9.80 11.59
CA LEU A 389 5.69 10.57 12.75
C LEU A 389 4.18 10.74 12.76
N ALA A 390 3.57 10.91 11.58
CA ALA A 390 2.13 10.99 11.43
C ALA A 390 1.68 10.37 10.11
N MET A 391 0.52 9.70 10.12
CA MET A 391 -0.10 9.14 8.93
C MET A 391 -1.62 9.15 9.05
N VAL A 392 -2.27 9.85 8.14
CA VAL A 392 -3.74 9.95 8.05
C VAL A 392 -4.19 9.43 6.68
N GLY A 393 -5.05 8.41 6.69
CA GLY A 393 -5.52 7.73 5.49
C GLY A 393 -6.91 8.14 5.00
N GLY A 394 -7.55 9.13 5.65
CA GLY A 394 -8.87 9.58 5.25
C GLY A 394 -9.43 10.68 6.13
N ARG A 395 -10.51 11.32 5.64
CA ARG A 395 -11.23 12.41 6.32
C ARG A 395 -12.52 11.92 6.98
N GLY A 396 -12.86 12.57 8.09
CA GLY A 396 -14.09 12.31 8.84
C GLY A 396 -14.09 10.98 9.59
N LYS A 397 -15.14 10.75 10.37
CA LYS A 397 -15.31 9.50 11.10
C LYS A 397 -15.78 8.41 10.13
N GLN A 398 -14.89 7.52 9.78
CA GLN A 398 -15.18 6.40 8.88
C GLN A 398 -15.50 5.11 9.67
N GLN A 399 -16.01 4.09 8.97
CA GLN A 399 -16.18 2.78 9.58
C GLN A 399 -14.82 2.17 9.92
N PRO A 400 -14.72 1.35 10.97
CA PRO A 400 -13.49 0.64 11.31
C PRO A 400 -12.92 -0.11 10.09
N GLN A 401 -11.60 -0.11 9.95
CA GLN A 401 -10.88 -0.78 8.86
C GLN A 401 -11.25 -0.29 7.45
N SER A 402 -11.71 0.96 7.33
CA SER A 402 -11.91 1.60 6.03
C SER A 402 -10.59 1.69 5.25
N THR A 403 -10.70 1.91 3.92
CA THR A 403 -9.53 2.03 3.04
C THR A 403 -8.58 3.13 3.52
N ASN A 404 -7.37 2.73 3.89
CA ASN A 404 -6.29 3.65 4.25
C ASN A 404 -5.60 4.16 2.98
N ARG A 405 -5.91 5.40 2.57
CA ARG A 405 -5.40 6.00 1.33
C ARG A 405 -3.94 6.46 1.45
N ALA A 406 -3.42 6.52 2.67
CA ALA A 406 -2.01 6.81 2.90
C ALA A 406 -1.11 5.58 2.72
N TYR A 407 -1.63 4.36 2.95
CA TYR A 407 -0.83 3.15 3.05
C TYR A 407 -1.25 2.04 2.07
N SER A 408 -2.52 1.67 2.03
CA SER A 408 -2.98 0.49 1.28
C SER A 408 -3.47 0.81 -0.14
N ALA A 409 -3.98 2.02 -0.39
CA ALA A 409 -4.44 2.41 -1.72
C ALA A 409 -3.27 2.91 -2.56
N LEU A 410 -3.13 2.39 -3.78
CA LEU A 410 -2.19 2.89 -4.78
C LEU A 410 -2.95 3.73 -5.80
N ARG A 411 -2.33 4.84 -6.24
CA ARG A 411 -2.95 5.78 -7.18
C ARG A 411 -1.91 6.37 -8.13
N PRO A 412 -2.33 6.86 -9.30
CA PRO A 412 -1.48 7.69 -10.14
C PRO A 412 -0.99 8.92 -9.36
N ILE A 413 0.31 9.21 -9.46
CA ILE A 413 0.98 10.26 -8.66
C ILE A 413 1.25 11.55 -9.44
N GLY A 414 0.96 11.54 -10.74
CA GLY A 414 1.21 12.69 -11.61
C GLY A 414 2.66 13.15 -11.59
N SER A 415 2.90 14.43 -11.76
CA SER A 415 4.24 15.00 -11.87
C SER A 415 5.14 14.88 -10.63
N THR A 416 4.67 14.28 -9.51
CA THR A 416 5.57 13.92 -8.40
C THR A 416 6.51 12.77 -8.78
N THR A 417 6.24 12.02 -9.85
CA THR A 417 7.14 10.99 -10.40
C THR A 417 8.43 11.59 -10.97
N LYS A 418 8.38 12.80 -11.55
CA LYS A 418 9.47 13.40 -12.33
C LYS A 418 10.83 13.43 -11.60
N PRO A 419 10.93 13.87 -10.34
CA PRO A 419 12.20 13.81 -9.63
C PRO A 419 12.67 12.38 -9.35
N LEU A 420 11.75 11.42 -9.18
CA LEU A 420 12.01 10.07 -8.69
C LEU A 420 12.44 9.12 -9.81
N THR A 421 11.85 9.25 -10.99
CA THR A 421 11.99 8.29 -12.09
C THR A 421 12.59 8.90 -13.36
N VAL A 422 12.67 10.24 -13.46
CA VAL A 422 13.14 10.93 -14.67
C VAL A 422 14.43 11.71 -14.40
N TYR A 423 14.32 12.85 -13.68
CA TYR A 423 15.48 13.77 -13.55
C TYR A 423 16.54 13.24 -12.58
N GLY A 424 16.14 12.68 -11.42
CA GLY A 424 17.09 12.08 -10.48
C GLY A 424 17.91 10.95 -11.11
N PRO A 425 17.25 9.93 -11.68
CA PRO A 425 17.96 8.86 -12.40
C PRO A 425 18.80 9.36 -13.56
N ALA A 426 18.29 10.29 -14.38
CA ALA A 426 19.04 10.79 -15.54
C ALA A 426 20.29 11.58 -15.15
N ILE A 427 20.29 12.26 -13.99
CA ILE A 427 21.47 12.92 -13.44
C ILE A 427 22.42 11.88 -12.83
N ASN A 428 21.89 10.91 -12.10
CA ASN A 428 22.69 9.86 -11.45
C ASN A 428 23.43 8.94 -12.45
N GLU A 429 22.79 8.67 -13.60
CA GLU A 429 23.38 7.90 -14.72
C GLU A 429 24.18 8.79 -15.69
N GLU A 430 24.44 10.06 -15.34
CA GLU A 430 25.19 11.02 -16.16
C GLU A 430 24.62 11.23 -17.57
N VAL A 431 23.35 10.90 -17.79
CA VAL A 431 22.67 11.11 -19.09
C VAL A 431 22.43 12.61 -19.33
N ILE A 432 22.13 13.35 -18.25
CA ILE A 432 21.97 14.81 -18.24
C ILE A 432 22.64 15.41 -17.01
N THR A 433 22.81 16.74 -17.01
CA THR A 433 23.08 17.55 -15.83
C THR A 433 21.91 18.51 -15.57
N ALA A 434 21.91 19.19 -14.45
CA ALA A 434 20.91 20.24 -14.16
C ALA A 434 20.91 21.36 -15.22
N ALA A 435 22.05 21.63 -15.85
CA ALA A 435 22.24 22.63 -16.91
C ALA A 435 21.86 22.12 -18.31
N THR A 436 21.65 20.82 -18.52
CA THR A 436 21.39 20.26 -19.87
C THR A 436 20.20 20.96 -20.51
N PRO A 437 20.38 21.53 -21.74
CA PRO A 437 19.30 22.17 -22.47
C PRO A 437 18.33 21.13 -23.05
N ILE A 438 17.04 21.33 -22.79
CA ILE A 438 15.95 20.49 -23.30
C ILE A 438 15.06 21.39 -24.13
N ASP A 439 14.65 20.94 -25.33
CA ASP A 439 13.75 21.68 -26.20
C ASP A 439 12.28 21.39 -25.84
N ASP A 440 11.69 22.24 -25.00
CA ASP A 440 10.27 22.20 -24.68
C ASP A 440 9.44 22.64 -25.90
N ALA A 441 9.16 21.70 -26.79
CA ALA A 441 8.42 21.89 -28.03
C ALA A 441 7.42 20.73 -28.24
N PRO A 442 6.39 20.91 -29.09
CA PRO A 442 5.55 19.80 -29.53
C PRO A 442 6.41 18.65 -30.05
N LEU A 443 6.19 17.42 -29.55
CA LEU A 443 7.03 16.28 -29.94
C LEU A 443 6.74 15.83 -31.37
N PRO A 444 7.78 15.47 -32.16
CA PRO A 444 7.57 14.98 -33.51
C PRO A 444 6.82 13.64 -33.50
N GLN A 445 5.87 13.49 -34.43
CA GLN A 445 5.15 12.22 -34.61
C GLN A 445 6.13 11.07 -34.87
N ASN A 446 5.95 9.92 -34.19
CA ASN A 446 6.63 8.64 -34.42
C ASN A 446 8.03 8.45 -33.81
N LYS A 447 8.43 9.16 -32.77
CA LYS A 447 9.76 8.95 -32.14
C LYS A 447 9.76 8.31 -30.76
N LEU A 448 8.62 8.20 -30.10
CA LEU A 448 8.54 7.76 -28.69
C LEU A 448 7.67 6.51 -28.55
N ASP A 449 7.83 5.79 -27.47
CA ASP A 449 7.01 4.63 -27.06
C ASP A 449 6.96 3.51 -28.12
N GLY A 450 8.13 3.05 -28.58
CA GLY A 450 8.22 1.96 -29.55
C GLY A 450 7.58 2.25 -30.91
N GLY A 451 7.49 3.54 -31.31
CA GLY A 451 6.91 4.00 -32.60
C GLY A 451 5.42 4.35 -32.52
N LYS A 452 4.81 4.35 -31.34
CA LYS A 452 3.47 4.90 -31.14
C LYS A 452 3.56 6.41 -30.97
N HIS A 453 2.55 7.11 -31.52
CA HIS A 453 2.44 8.55 -31.32
C HIS A 453 2.02 8.87 -29.89
N TYR A 454 2.87 9.59 -29.16
CA TYR A 454 2.53 10.17 -27.86
C TYR A 454 2.91 11.66 -27.89
N ASP A 455 1.92 12.53 -27.74
CA ASP A 455 2.07 13.99 -27.77
C ASP A 455 1.53 14.57 -26.45
N PRO A 456 2.36 14.60 -25.37
CA PRO A 456 1.95 15.18 -24.10
C PRO A 456 1.87 16.71 -24.24
N ALA A 457 0.71 17.28 -23.97
CA ALA A 457 0.59 18.71 -23.79
C ALA A 457 1.17 19.15 -22.44
N ASN A 458 1.83 20.28 -22.39
CA ASN A 458 2.15 20.95 -21.14
C ASN A 458 0.86 21.42 -20.43
N SER A 459 0.86 21.46 -19.10
CA SER A 459 -0.32 21.85 -18.32
C SER A 459 -0.79 23.27 -18.55
N ASP A 460 0.12 24.16 -18.99
CA ASP A 460 -0.12 25.56 -19.34
C ASP A 460 -0.36 25.77 -20.85
N PHE A 461 -0.35 24.68 -21.63
CA PHE A 461 -0.49 24.69 -23.09
C PHE A 461 0.52 25.60 -23.81
N THR A 462 1.68 25.88 -23.17
CA THR A 462 2.76 26.70 -23.72
C THR A 462 4.04 25.89 -23.89
N TYR A 463 4.86 26.31 -24.85
CA TYR A 463 6.16 25.71 -25.13
C TYR A 463 7.23 26.80 -25.08
N GLN A 464 8.26 26.60 -24.27
CA GLN A 464 9.31 27.60 -24.03
C GLN A 464 10.46 27.54 -25.04
N GLY A 465 10.63 26.41 -25.72
CA GLY A 465 11.83 26.13 -26.51
C GLY A 465 12.99 25.67 -25.62
N LEU A 466 14.21 26.13 -25.89
CA LEU A 466 15.36 25.74 -25.11
C LEU A 466 15.28 26.24 -23.66
N MET A 467 15.33 25.32 -22.72
CA MET A 467 15.35 25.55 -21.30
C MET A 467 16.22 24.51 -20.59
N THR A 468 16.77 24.82 -19.42
CA THR A 468 17.59 23.85 -18.66
C THR A 468 16.71 22.74 -18.05
N ALA A 469 17.30 21.59 -17.73
CA ALA A 469 16.64 20.53 -16.98
C ALA A 469 16.07 21.03 -15.65
N ARG A 470 16.79 21.91 -14.96
CA ARG A 470 16.34 22.61 -13.74
C ARG A 470 15.07 23.41 -13.99
N GLU A 471 15.06 24.24 -15.04
CA GLU A 471 13.88 25.04 -15.40
C GLU A 471 12.68 24.16 -15.80
N ALA A 472 12.93 23.07 -16.55
CA ALA A 472 11.93 22.10 -16.95
C ALA A 472 11.26 21.40 -15.78
N LEU A 473 12.02 21.02 -14.75
CA LEU A 473 11.50 20.47 -13.50
C LEU A 473 10.75 21.54 -12.69
N THR A 474 11.29 22.76 -12.62
CA THR A 474 10.69 23.91 -11.92
C THR A 474 9.27 24.18 -12.43
N TYR A 475 9.11 24.33 -13.75
CA TYR A 475 7.81 24.61 -14.38
C TYR A 475 7.01 23.34 -14.74
N SER A 476 7.52 22.17 -14.32
CA SER A 476 6.82 20.89 -14.50
C SER A 476 6.48 20.54 -15.93
N LYS A 477 7.35 20.89 -16.91
CA LYS A 477 7.09 20.67 -18.33
C LYS A 477 6.97 19.18 -18.67
N ASN A 478 5.90 18.82 -19.37
CA ASN A 478 5.61 17.42 -19.69
C ASN A 478 6.45 16.91 -20.87
N THR A 479 6.57 17.73 -21.93
CA THR A 479 7.39 17.40 -23.09
C THR A 479 8.85 17.17 -22.72
N ALA A 480 9.40 18.02 -21.87
CA ALA A 480 10.77 17.91 -21.39
C ALA A 480 10.97 16.63 -20.55
N ALA A 481 10.03 16.29 -19.66
CA ALA A 481 10.11 15.06 -18.88
C ALA A 481 10.07 13.80 -19.75
N VAL A 482 9.25 13.78 -20.78
CA VAL A 482 9.18 12.65 -21.72
C VAL A 482 10.46 12.52 -22.56
N ILE A 483 11.07 13.65 -22.98
CA ILE A 483 12.36 13.64 -23.67
C ILE A 483 13.45 13.06 -22.78
N VAL A 484 13.52 13.48 -21.52
CA VAL A 484 14.54 12.97 -20.58
C VAL A 484 14.33 11.49 -20.28
N GLU A 485 13.10 11.03 -20.09
CA GLU A 485 12.77 9.63 -19.90
C GLU A 485 13.17 8.77 -21.12
N ASP A 486 12.94 9.28 -22.33
CA ASP A 486 13.35 8.58 -23.56
C ASP A 486 14.89 8.50 -23.69
N MET A 487 15.61 9.52 -23.24
CA MET A 487 17.09 9.52 -23.18
C MET A 487 17.62 8.54 -22.13
N LEU A 488 16.99 8.49 -20.95
CA LEU A 488 17.35 7.60 -19.85
C LEU A 488 17.05 6.13 -20.17
N GLY A 489 15.92 5.90 -20.81
CA GLY A 489 15.34 4.58 -21.05
C GLY A 489 14.42 4.12 -19.93
N THR A 490 13.22 3.70 -20.33
CA THR A 490 12.12 3.35 -19.42
C THR A 490 12.46 2.28 -18.39
N LYS A 491 13.37 1.35 -18.74
CA LYS A 491 13.80 0.30 -17.81
C LYS A 491 14.51 0.88 -16.59
N THR A 492 15.40 1.84 -16.80
CA THR A 492 16.14 2.51 -15.72
C THR A 492 15.18 3.30 -14.82
N GLY A 493 14.26 4.09 -15.42
CA GLY A 493 13.23 4.80 -14.62
C GLY A 493 12.37 3.88 -13.75
N ILE A 494 12.02 2.68 -14.24
CA ILE A 494 11.30 1.65 -13.47
C ILE A 494 12.15 1.16 -12.29
N GLU A 495 13.41 0.80 -12.52
CA GLU A 495 14.33 0.27 -11.49
C GLU A 495 14.48 1.27 -10.33
N TYR A 496 14.67 2.55 -10.63
CA TYR A 496 14.73 3.59 -9.60
C TYR A 496 13.38 3.76 -8.87
N GLY A 497 12.28 3.76 -9.59
CA GLY A 497 10.95 3.87 -8.99
C GLY A 497 10.63 2.68 -8.06
N GLU A 498 10.96 1.44 -8.46
CA GLU A 498 10.77 0.24 -7.63
C GLU A 498 11.67 0.26 -6.39
N ASN A 499 12.93 0.71 -6.49
CA ASN A 499 13.84 0.91 -5.37
C ASN A 499 13.32 1.95 -4.36
N LEU A 500 12.60 2.96 -4.82
CA LEU A 500 11.93 3.97 -4.00
C LEU A 500 10.53 3.55 -3.51
N GLY A 501 10.10 2.31 -3.80
CA GLY A 501 8.86 1.75 -3.30
C GLY A 501 7.63 1.93 -4.20
N LEU A 502 7.74 2.61 -5.36
CA LEU A 502 6.66 2.69 -6.34
C LEU A 502 6.30 1.31 -6.88
N LYS A 503 5.06 1.12 -7.28
CA LYS A 503 4.57 -0.13 -7.83
C LYS A 503 4.14 0.06 -9.28
N TYR A 504 4.49 -0.89 -10.12
CA TYR A 504 4.15 -0.87 -11.55
C TYR A 504 3.52 -2.18 -11.96
N ASN A 505 2.38 -2.11 -12.61
CA ASN A 505 1.84 -3.26 -13.34
C ASN A 505 2.43 -3.31 -14.76
N GLU A 506 2.22 -4.40 -15.48
CA GLU A 506 2.79 -4.62 -16.82
C GLU A 506 2.34 -3.57 -17.86
N LYS A 507 1.16 -2.98 -17.69
CA LYS A 507 0.68 -1.93 -18.59
C LYS A 507 1.43 -0.63 -18.35
N SER A 508 1.64 -0.27 -17.09
CA SER A 508 2.39 0.93 -16.72
C SER A 508 3.87 0.83 -17.07
N LYS A 509 4.49 -0.36 -16.92
CA LYS A 509 5.87 -0.63 -17.36
C LYS A 509 6.07 -0.41 -18.87
N SER A 510 5.04 -0.61 -19.66
CA SER A 510 5.09 -0.44 -21.12
C SER A 510 4.68 0.96 -21.60
N SER A 511 4.46 1.93 -20.71
CA SER A 511 3.96 3.27 -21.02
C SER A 511 4.89 4.37 -20.53
N ILE A 512 5.48 5.11 -21.46
CA ILE A 512 6.30 6.29 -21.13
C ILE A 512 5.49 7.37 -20.39
N ALA A 513 4.18 7.46 -20.63
CA ALA A 513 3.30 8.36 -19.91
C ALA A 513 3.22 8.02 -18.41
N SER A 514 3.19 6.74 -18.08
CA SER A 514 3.18 6.28 -16.68
C SER A 514 4.48 6.64 -15.98
N LEU A 515 5.62 6.46 -16.63
CA LEU A 515 6.94 6.67 -16.06
C LEU A 515 7.29 8.16 -15.99
N ALA A 516 7.20 8.87 -17.11
CA ALA A 516 7.61 10.28 -17.19
C ALA A 516 6.61 11.24 -16.53
N LEU A 517 5.32 10.89 -16.49
CA LEU A 517 4.25 11.79 -16.05
C LEU A 517 3.41 11.26 -14.87
N GLY A 518 3.71 10.06 -14.38
CA GLY A 518 3.00 9.44 -13.27
C GLY A 518 1.53 9.12 -13.58
N GLN A 519 1.19 8.89 -14.85
CA GLN A 519 -0.15 8.51 -15.30
C GLN A 519 -0.27 6.99 -15.31
N PHE A 520 -0.31 6.40 -14.12
CA PHE A 520 -0.43 4.95 -13.94
C PHE A 520 -1.77 4.40 -14.41
N ASN A 521 -1.82 3.10 -14.70
CA ASN A 521 -2.99 2.47 -15.31
C ASN A 521 -4.24 2.46 -14.41
N ASN A 522 -4.05 2.48 -13.06
CA ASN A 522 -5.11 2.52 -12.06
C ASN A 522 -6.14 1.37 -12.21
N ASP A 523 -5.66 0.15 -12.48
CA ASP A 523 -6.51 -1.05 -12.58
C ASP A 523 -6.85 -1.55 -11.16
N PRO A 524 -8.13 -1.58 -10.74
CA PRO A 524 -8.50 -2.04 -9.40
C PRO A 524 -8.11 -3.49 -9.07
N LYS A 525 -7.86 -4.32 -10.10
CA LYS A 525 -7.45 -5.73 -9.94
C LYS A 525 -5.95 -5.92 -9.89
N ASP A 526 -5.20 -4.95 -10.39
CA ASP A 526 -3.74 -4.95 -10.41
C ASP A 526 -3.26 -3.52 -10.15
N PRO A 527 -3.45 -3.02 -8.90
CA PRO A 527 -3.20 -1.63 -8.55
C PRO A 527 -1.73 -1.28 -8.63
N ASP A 528 -1.44 -0.09 -9.17
CA ASP A 528 -0.11 0.45 -9.35
C ASP A 528 -0.03 1.95 -9.00
N GLY A 529 1.17 2.49 -8.97
CA GLY A 529 1.44 3.87 -8.60
C GLY A 529 2.03 4.01 -7.20
N GLY A 530 1.59 5.01 -6.47
CA GLY A 530 2.06 5.33 -5.14
C GLY A 530 0.96 5.80 -4.19
N ASN A 531 1.37 6.10 -2.96
CA ASN A 531 0.54 6.71 -1.92
C ASN A 531 1.40 7.67 -1.08
N THR A 532 0.81 8.33 -0.08
CA THR A 532 1.55 9.33 0.71
C THR A 532 2.67 8.72 1.53
N TYR A 533 2.55 7.48 1.99
CA TYR A 533 3.61 6.76 2.70
C TYR A 533 4.83 6.50 1.80
N ILE A 534 4.59 6.01 0.59
CA ILE A 534 5.66 5.74 -0.40
C ILE A 534 6.34 7.05 -0.80
N LEU A 535 5.56 8.08 -1.16
CA LEU A 535 6.11 9.35 -1.62
C LEU A 535 6.87 10.09 -0.52
N ALA A 536 6.42 10.05 0.73
CA ALA A 536 7.15 10.65 1.84
C ALA A 536 8.53 10.02 2.02
N GLY A 537 8.62 8.68 1.99
CA GLY A 537 9.91 7.98 2.02
C GLY A 537 10.80 8.29 0.82
N ALA A 538 10.23 8.22 -0.39
CA ALA A 538 10.97 8.45 -1.64
C ALA A 538 11.56 9.86 -1.73
N PHE A 539 10.82 10.90 -1.35
CA PHE A 539 11.35 12.27 -1.34
C PHE A 539 12.40 12.50 -0.25
N GLY A 540 12.30 11.75 0.86
CA GLY A 540 13.30 11.79 1.94
C GLY A 540 14.70 11.39 1.49
N THR A 541 14.82 10.54 0.46
CA THR A 541 16.09 10.10 -0.11
C THR A 541 16.97 11.27 -0.57
N PHE A 542 16.37 12.34 -1.11
CA PHE A 542 17.11 13.54 -1.52
C PHE A 542 17.66 14.35 -0.33
N GLY A 543 17.13 14.16 0.86
CA GLY A 543 17.63 14.78 2.09
C GLY A 543 18.59 13.90 2.89
N ASN A 544 18.70 12.63 2.51
CA ASN A 544 19.45 11.58 3.20
C ASN A 544 20.63 11.06 2.35
N GLU A 545 21.34 11.97 1.70
CA GLU A 545 22.55 11.64 0.91
C GLU A 545 22.33 10.54 -0.15
N GLY A 546 21.08 10.39 -0.65
CA GLY A 546 20.73 9.37 -1.64
C GLY A 546 20.34 8.00 -1.06
N GLU A 547 20.45 7.83 0.24
CA GLU A 547 20.08 6.60 0.96
C GLU A 547 18.56 6.55 1.21
N TYR A 548 17.91 5.54 0.65
CA TYR A 548 16.50 5.26 0.92
C TYR A 548 16.35 4.35 2.15
N ILE A 549 15.63 4.82 3.14
CA ILE A 549 15.20 4.03 4.28
C ILE A 549 13.69 3.79 4.13
N LYS A 550 13.29 2.50 4.06
CA LYS A 550 11.86 2.16 4.04
C LYS A 550 11.17 2.73 5.27
N PRO A 551 10.09 3.52 5.14
CA PRO A 551 9.44 4.12 6.29
C PRO A 551 8.98 3.08 7.33
N LEU A 552 9.25 3.36 8.60
CA LEU A 552 9.00 2.52 9.76
C LEU A 552 7.85 3.06 10.59
N LEU A 553 6.95 2.18 11.01
CA LEU A 553 5.78 2.52 11.83
C LEU A 553 5.93 2.07 13.28
N TYR A 554 7.01 1.34 13.61
CA TYR A 554 7.34 0.94 14.98
C TYR A 554 8.85 0.89 15.18
N THR A 555 9.31 1.10 16.41
CA THR A 555 10.73 1.05 16.78
C THR A 555 11.11 -0.32 17.34
N LYS A 556 10.26 -0.91 18.17
CA LYS A 556 10.52 -2.22 18.80
C LYS A 556 9.22 -2.91 19.19
N VAL A 557 9.32 -4.22 19.34
CA VAL A 557 8.28 -5.07 19.92
C VAL A 557 8.87 -5.88 21.07
N VAL A 558 8.21 -5.82 22.23
CA VAL A 558 8.60 -6.52 23.45
C VAL A 558 7.54 -7.55 23.77
N ASP A 559 7.92 -8.77 24.12
CA ASP A 559 6.99 -9.82 24.52
C ASP A 559 6.50 -9.65 25.97
N ALA A 560 5.57 -10.49 26.39
CA ALA A 560 4.99 -10.46 27.75
C ALA A 560 6.04 -10.68 28.86
N THR A 561 7.21 -11.26 28.55
CA THR A 561 8.31 -11.48 29.51
C THR A 561 9.23 -10.26 29.65
N GLY A 562 9.04 -9.24 28.80
CA GLY A 562 9.90 -8.05 28.75
C GLY A 562 11.09 -8.19 27.79
N LYS A 563 11.16 -9.27 27.00
CA LYS A 563 12.21 -9.47 26.00
C LYS A 563 11.86 -8.77 24.69
N THR A 564 12.79 -8.01 24.13
CA THR A 564 12.66 -7.43 22.79
C THR A 564 12.75 -8.55 21.74
N ILE A 565 11.68 -8.72 20.97
CA ILE A 565 11.57 -9.72 19.90
C ILE A 565 11.76 -9.13 18.52
N LEU A 566 11.40 -7.86 18.30
CA LEU A 566 11.76 -7.07 17.12
C LEU A 566 12.41 -5.75 17.55
N ASP A 567 13.42 -5.31 16.82
CA ASP A 567 14.16 -4.08 17.09
C ASP A 567 14.60 -3.46 15.77
N ASN A 568 14.14 -2.26 15.49
CA ASN A 568 14.44 -1.47 14.30
C ASN A 568 15.46 -0.36 14.59
N SER A 569 16.30 -0.51 15.62
CA SER A 569 17.39 0.43 15.91
C SER A 569 18.53 0.36 14.88
N ASN A 570 18.71 -0.79 14.23
CA ASN A 570 19.63 -0.95 13.10
C ASN A 570 18.82 -0.84 11.81
N LEU A 571 19.05 0.23 11.07
CA LEU A 571 18.30 0.55 9.86
C LEU A 571 18.93 -0.16 8.66
N ASP A 572 18.09 -0.81 7.85
CA ASP A 572 18.45 -1.22 6.51
C ASP A 572 18.22 -0.03 5.58
N SER A 573 19.27 0.50 4.98
CA SER A 573 19.21 1.52 3.92
C SER A 573 19.61 0.95 2.57
N THR A 574 19.19 1.60 1.52
CA THR A 574 19.57 1.28 0.13
C THR A 574 20.05 2.55 -0.54
N GLU A 575 21.28 2.55 -1.00
CA GLU A 575 21.79 3.63 -1.84
C GLU A 575 21.03 3.61 -3.19
N VAL A 576 20.27 4.68 -3.46
CA VAL A 576 19.50 4.84 -4.70
C VAL A 576 20.13 5.91 -5.59
N PHE A 577 20.64 6.97 -4.99
CA PHE A 577 21.36 8.04 -5.69
C PHE A 577 22.71 8.29 -5.02
N SER A 578 23.66 8.84 -5.77
CA SER A 578 24.86 9.38 -5.16
C SER A 578 24.52 10.58 -4.26
N PRO A 579 25.35 10.90 -3.25
CA PRO A 579 25.17 12.08 -2.42
C PRO A 579 25.09 13.37 -3.25
N GLU A 580 25.87 13.48 -4.31
CA GLU A 580 25.89 14.63 -5.21
C GLU A 580 24.58 14.76 -5.98
N THR A 581 24.08 13.66 -6.55
CA THR A 581 22.79 13.64 -7.25
C THR A 581 21.64 13.99 -6.31
N ALA A 582 21.63 13.43 -5.10
CA ALA A 582 20.61 13.74 -4.09
C ALA A 582 20.59 15.22 -3.73
N TYR A 583 21.78 15.82 -3.52
CA TYR A 583 21.91 17.24 -3.21
C TYR A 583 21.49 18.13 -4.39
N ILE A 584 21.92 17.82 -5.62
CA ILE A 584 21.50 18.54 -6.83
C ILE A 584 19.97 18.48 -6.97
N MET A 585 19.35 17.32 -6.76
CA MET A 585 17.90 17.17 -6.83
C MET A 585 17.17 17.92 -5.70
N TYR A 586 17.70 17.88 -4.49
CA TYR A 586 17.20 18.71 -3.38
C TYR A 586 17.20 20.19 -3.75
N ASP A 587 18.30 20.69 -4.33
CA ASP A 587 18.43 22.09 -4.74
C ASP A 587 17.52 22.41 -5.95
N MET A 588 17.43 21.55 -6.96
CA MET A 588 16.51 21.71 -8.09
C MET A 588 15.04 21.79 -7.63
N LEU A 589 14.66 21.02 -6.62
CA LEU A 589 13.29 20.99 -6.06
C LEU A 589 12.94 22.25 -5.25
N LYS A 590 13.87 23.12 -4.90
CA LYS A 590 13.60 24.48 -4.41
C LYS A 590 12.93 25.35 -5.48
N GLY A 591 13.18 25.08 -6.76
CA GLY A 591 12.62 25.81 -7.90
C GLY A 591 11.07 25.82 -7.93
N PRO A 592 10.37 24.68 -7.95
CA PRO A 592 8.90 24.63 -7.93
C PRO A 592 8.28 25.34 -6.73
N VAL A 593 8.94 25.29 -5.58
CA VAL A 593 8.50 25.94 -4.32
C VAL A 593 8.76 27.44 -4.32
N THR A 594 9.73 27.92 -5.07
CA THR A 594 10.07 29.35 -5.11
C THR A 594 9.35 30.06 -6.26
N TYR A 595 9.21 29.43 -7.42
CA TYR A 595 8.82 30.12 -8.67
C TYR A 595 7.55 29.59 -9.33
N TYR A 596 6.91 28.51 -8.79
CA TYR A 596 5.78 27.89 -9.47
C TYR A 596 4.67 27.44 -8.48
N SER A 597 3.91 26.43 -8.85
CA SER A 597 2.68 25.99 -8.17
C SER A 597 2.86 25.48 -6.74
N SER A 598 4.09 25.25 -6.32
CA SER A 598 4.41 24.72 -4.97
C SER A 598 4.68 25.81 -3.92
N THR A 599 4.64 27.09 -4.30
CA THR A 599 4.92 28.24 -3.39
C THR A 599 4.13 28.19 -2.06
N PRO A 600 2.86 27.73 -2.00
CA PRO A 600 2.12 27.64 -0.74
C PRO A 600 2.66 26.62 0.27
N ALA A 601 3.66 25.81 -0.09
CA ALA A 601 4.34 24.90 0.85
C ALA A 601 5.32 25.61 1.79
N LYS A 602 5.68 26.86 1.52
CA LYS A 602 6.65 27.64 2.34
C LYS A 602 6.00 28.23 3.57
N TRP A 603 6.74 28.21 4.66
CA TRP A 603 6.49 28.98 5.87
C TRP A 603 7.83 29.48 6.42
N GLY A 604 7.82 30.63 7.08
CA GLY A 604 9.02 31.20 7.70
C GLY A 604 10.24 31.18 6.77
N GLU A 605 11.40 30.88 7.34
CA GLU A 605 12.70 30.81 6.65
C GLU A 605 13.20 29.34 6.47
N MET A 606 12.41 28.33 6.85
CA MET A 606 12.81 26.92 6.69
C MET A 606 12.95 26.58 5.20
N PRO A 607 14.09 26.04 4.78
CA PRO A 607 14.25 25.58 3.40
C PRO A 607 13.25 24.48 3.07
N VAL A 608 12.58 24.62 1.92
CA VAL A 608 11.59 23.66 1.43
C VAL A 608 11.93 23.29 -0.01
N SER A 609 12.01 22.00 -0.28
CA SER A 609 12.13 21.43 -1.60
C SER A 609 10.94 20.50 -1.85
N GLY A 610 10.34 20.56 -3.05
CA GLY A 610 9.17 19.71 -3.29
C GLY A 610 8.55 19.87 -4.67
N LYS A 611 7.58 19.00 -4.93
CA LYS A 611 6.92 18.90 -6.24
C LYS A 611 5.44 18.65 -6.10
N THR A 612 4.64 19.39 -6.85
CA THR A 612 3.22 19.10 -7.05
C THR A 612 3.02 17.98 -8.07
N GLY A 613 1.95 17.20 -7.89
CA GLY A 613 1.44 16.24 -8.84
C GLY A 613 -0.03 16.49 -9.16
N THR A 614 -0.40 16.31 -10.42
CA THR A 614 -1.78 16.37 -10.88
C THR A 614 -1.96 15.27 -11.92
N THR A 615 -2.98 14.44 -11.73
CA THR A 615 -3.31 13.39 -12.71
C THR A 615 -4.23 13.91 -13.80
N SER A 616 -4.42 13.10 -14.83
CA SER A 616 -5.36 13.40 -15.94
C SER A 616 -6.72 13.82 -15.38
N ASP A 617 -7.33 14.81 -16.01
CA ASP A 617 -8.60 15.42 -15.60
C ASP A 617 -8.62 15.98 -14.16
N SER A 618 -7.46 16.14 -13.52
CA SER A 618 -7.33 16.63 -12.13
C SER A 618 -8.13 15.77 -11.13
N CYS A 619 -8.13 14.44 -11.30
CA CYS A 619 -8.81 13.53 -10.37
C CYS A 619 -8.04 13.33 -9.05
N ASP A 620 -6.71 13.42 -9.10
CA ASP A 620 -5.84 13.35 -7.94
C ASP A 620 -4.91 14.55 -7.90
N LEU A 621 -4.83 15.21 -6.76
CA LEU A 621 -3.91 16.29 -6.49
C LEU A 621 -2.90 15.84 -5.44
N TRP A 622 -1.63 16.16 -5.66
CA TRP A 622 -0.52 15.74 -4.82
C TRP A 622 0.45 16.87 -4.52
N PHE A 623 1.09 16.77 -3.39
CA PHE A 623 2.36 17.40 -3.10
C PHE A 623 3.25 16.44 -2.31
N ALA A 624 4.51 16.34 -2.69
CA ALA A 624 5.54 15.66 -1.93
C ALA A 624 6.78 16.54 -1.84
N GLY A 625 7.40 16.58 -0.68
CA GLY A 625 8.54 17.47 -0.43
C GLY A 625 9.28 17.13 0.85
N LEU A 626 10.37 17.86 1.07
CA LEU A 626 11.25 17.71 2.22
C LEU A 626 11.79 19.04 2.70
N THR A 627 12.26 19.00 3.92
CA THR A 627 13.08 20.03 4.60
C THR A 627 14.40 19.39 5.01
N PRO A 628 15.33 20.10 5.62
CA PRO A 628 16.53 19.49 6.22
C PRO A 628 16.27 18.54 7.40
N TYR A 629 15.04 18.34 7.80
CA TYR A 629 14.66 17.50 8.92
C TYR A 629 13.73 16.35 8.54
N LEU A 630 12.67 16.65 7.81
CA LEU A 630 11.54 15.77 7.58
C LEU A 630 11.14 15.79 6.10
N SER A 631 10.58 14.70 5.63
CA SER A 631 9.86 14.61 4.38
C SER A 631 8.37 14.36 4.62
N GLY A 632 7.55 14.62 3.62
CA GLY A 632 6.14 14.36 3.72
C GLY A 632 5.42 14.43 2.39
N SER A 633 4.23 13.86 2.34
CA SER A 633 3.36 13.91 1.18
C SER A 633 1.90 14.10 1.57
N VAL A 634 1.16 14.80 0.73
CA VAL A 634 -0.29 15.05 0.86
C VAL A 634 -0.99 14.74 -0.45
N TRP A 635 -2.15 14.10 -0.35
CA TRP A 635 -3.05 13.80 -1.45
C TRP A 635 -4.47 14.31 -1.17
N LEU A 636 -5.15 14.76 -2.23
CA LEU A 636 -6.58 15.06 -2.28
C LEU A 636 -7.22 14.39 -3.49
N GLY A 637 -8.37 13.75 -3.28
CA GLY A 637 -9.11 13.08 -4.35
C GLY A 637 -10.40 12.43 -3.89
N TYR A 638 -11.08 11.77 -4.80
CA TYR A 638 -12.25 10.95 -4.54
C TYR A 638 -11.89 9.47 -4.65
N ASP A 639 -12.59 8.59 -3.95
CA ASP A 639 -12.38 7.14 -4.08
C ASP A 639 -12.68 6.65 -5.50
N ASN A 640 -13.75 7.15 -6.09
CA ASN A 640 -14.02 7.01 -7.52
C ASN A 640 -13.43 8.22 -8.24
N PRO A 641 -12.50 8.04 -9.20
CA PRO A 641 -11.85 9.14 -9.89
C PRO A 641 -12.88 10.17 -10.42
N THR A 642 -12.84 11.35 -9.84
CA THR A 642 -13.76 12.45 -10.17
C THR A 642 -12.97 13.74 -10.23
N LYS A 643 -13.23 14.55 -11.27
CA LYS A 643 -12.53 15.81 -11.49
C LYS A 643 -12.68 16.76 -10.31
N LEU A 644 -11.57 17.23 -9.78
CA LEU A 644 -11.50 18.26 -8.75
C LEU A 644 -11.52 19.65 -9.38
N ILE A 645 -12.22 20.57 -8.73
CA ILE A 645 -12.19 22.00 -9.08
C ILE A 645 -11.26 22.68 -8.07
N GLY A 646 -10.01 22.81 -8.45
CA GLY A 646 -8.90 23.30 -7.64
C GLY A 646 -7.57 22.86 -8.25
N GLY A 647 -6.47 23.20 -7.65
CA GLY A 647 -5.13 22.87 -8.12
C GLY A 647 -4.28 22.18 -7.05
N SER A 648 -3.23 21.52 -7.46
CA SER A 648 -2.27 20.84 -6.57
C SER A 648 -1.52 21.80 -5.60
N SER A 649 -1.61 23.11 -5.80
CA SER A 649 -1.20 24.12 -4.81
C SER A 649 -1.97 23.99 -3.49
N SER A 650 -3.19 23.41 -3.51
CA SER A 650 -3.94 23.08 -2.29
C SER A 650 -3.21 22.04 -1.44
N CYS A 651 -2.67 20.98 -2.06
CA CYS A 651 -1.85 19.98 -1.37
C CYS A 651 -0.54 20.59 -0.84
N ALA A 652 0.09 21.50 -1.61
CA ALA A 652 1.27 22.22 -1.17
C ALA A 652 0.98 23.07 0.09
N LYS A 653 -0.16 23.77 0.11
CA LYS A 653 -0.60 24.55 1.28
C LYS A 653 -0.84 23.65 2.51
N LEU A 654 -1.56 22.54 2.33
CA LEU A 654 -1.80 21.60 3.42
C LEU A 654 -0.49 21.03 3.96
N TRP A 655 0.41 20.63 3.09
CA TRP A 655 1.73 20.15 3.45
C TRP A 655 2.52 21.21 4.25
N GLY A 656 2.50 22.47 3.81
CA GLY A 656 3.13 23.58 4.53
C GLY A 656 2.60 23.73 5.95
N MET A 657 1.26 23.68 6.14
CA MET A 657 0.64 23.76 7.47
C MET A 657 1.06 22.60 8.38
N LEU A 658 1.13 21.36 7.82
CA LEU A 658 1.52 20.18 8.58
C LEU A 658 3.00 20.24 8.96
N MET A 659 3.85 20.65 8.02
CA MET A 659 5.30 20.73 8.27
C MET A 659 5.66 21.89 9.17
N GLU A 660 4.97 23.03 9.11
CA GLU A 660 5.13 24.12 10.07
C GLU A 660 4.91 23.62 11.49
N LYS A 661 3.85 22.83 11.73
CA LYS A 661 3.59 22.19 13.03
C LYS A 661 4.69 21.21 13.41
N ALA A 662 5.11 20.36 12.49
CA ALA A 662 6.15 19.35 12.73
C ALA A 662 7.54 19.95 13.00
N HIS A 663 7.75 21.24 12.68
CA HIS A 663 9.02 21.96 12.90
C HIS A 663 8.98 22.92 14.09
N GLU A 664 7.92 22.91 14.89
CA GLU A 664 7.86 23.76 16.10
C GLU A 664 9.09 23.51 16.99
N GLY A 665 9.83 24.57 17.29
CA GLY A 665 11.04 24.51 18.10
C GLY A 665 12.32 24.08 17.37
N LEU A 666 12.26 23.70 16.10
CA LEU A 666 13.45 23.37 15.31
C LEU A 666 14.12 24.61 14.75
N LYS A 667 15.45 24.61 14.71
CA LYS A 667 16.23 25.71 14.14
C LYS A 667 16.24 25.67 12.62
N VAL A 668 16.24 26.82 11.97
CA VAL A 668 16.49 26.90 10.53
C VAL A 668 17.89 26.41 10.23
N LYS A 669 18.04 25.48 9.27
CA LYS A 669 19.33 25.00 8.76
C LYS A 669 19.16 24.60 7.29
N GLU A 670 20.28 24.47 6.57
CA GLU A 670 20.35 23.85 5.25
C GLU A 670 20.83 22.40 5.35
N ILE A 671 20.64 21.62 4.29
CA ILE A 671 21.31 20.32 4.10
C ILE A 671 22.78 20.60 3.77
N GLU A 672 23.69 19.84 4.33
CA GLU A 672 25.12 19.96 4.08
C GLU A 672 25.45 19.60 2.62
N GLU A 673 26.25 20.45 1.95
CA GLU A 673 26.69 20.24 0.59
C GLU A 673 27.78 19.16 0.57
N PRO A 674 27.61 18.06 -0.22
CA PRO A 674 28.64 17.03 -0.34
C PRO A 674 29.93 17.57 -0.97
N ALA A 675 31.05 16.93 -0.63
CA ALA A 675 32.38 17.37 -1.10
C ALA A 675 32.54 17.30 -2.64
N GLY A 676 31.79 16.39 -3.31
CA GLY A 676 31.81 16.23 -4.77
C GLY A 676 30.95 17.23 -5.56
N ILE A 677 30.43 18.28 -4.94
CA ILE A 677 29.68 19.32 -5.66
C ILE A 677 30.61 20.45 -6.12
N VAL A 678 30.53 20.76 -7.41
CA VAL A 678 31.19 21.91 -8.02
C VAL A 678 30.21 22.92 -8.58
N LYS A 679 30.55 24.22 -8.48
CA LYS A 679 29.70 25.34 -8.95
C LYS A 679 30.34 25.96 -10.17
N VAL A 680 29.65 25.93 -11.30
CA VAL A 680 30.17 26.45 -12.55
C VAL A 680 29.19 27.42 -13.18
N THR A 681 29.72 28.56 -13.64
CA THR A 681 28.93 29.51 -14.42
C THR A 681 28.70 28.97 -15.84
N VAL A 682 27.43 28.90 -16.24
CA VAL A 682 27.04 28.31 -17.56
C VAL A 682 26.04 29.19 -18.31
N CYS A 683 25.85 28.87 -19.58
CA CYS A 683 24.82 29.45 -20.43
C CYS A 683 23.55 28.60 -20.37
N LYS A 684 22.39 29.21 -20.11
CA LYS A 684 21.07 28.55 -20.03
C LYS A 684 20.63 27.82 -21.29
N ASP A 685 21.07 28.31 -22.47
CA ASP A 685 20.61 27.76 -23.74
C ASP A 685 21.51 26.64 -24.29
N SER A 686 22.75 26.50 -23.78
CA SER A 686 23.69 25.46 -24.19
C SER A 686 24.13 24.52 -23.08
N GLY A 687 23.94 24.90 -21.78
CA GLY A 687 24.52 24.16 -20.66
C GLY A 687 26.06 24.24 -20.57
N LEU A 688 26.72 24.98 -21.47
CA LEU A 688 28.18 25.08 -21.61
C LEU A 688 28.72 26.37 -20.93
N LEU A 689 30.06 26.49 -20.83
CA LEU A 689 30.70 27.72 -20.32
C LEU A 689 30.27 28.93 -21.16
N PRO A 690 29.95 30.10 -20.53
CA PRO A 690 29.35 31.19 -21.28
C PRO A 690 30.34 31.87 -22.23
N SER A 691 29.88 32.23 -23.40
CA SER A 691 30.56 33.19 -24.30
C SER A 691 30.13 34.62 -23.93
N SER A 692 30.83 35.62 -24.45
CA SER A 692 30.44 37.03 -24.28
C SER A 692 29.08 37.37 -24.85
N LEU A 693 28.50 36.52 -25.72
CA LEU A 693 27.20 36.73 -26.32
C LEU A 693 26.05 36.31 -25.41
N CYS A 694 26.29 35.35 -24.50
CA CYS A 694 25.25 34.83 -23.62
C CYS A 694 24.65 35.88 -22.68
N SER A 695 25.49 36.81 -22.20
CA SER A 695 25.03 37.95 -21.35
C SER A 695 24.36 39.07 -22.13
N GLN A 696 24.50 39.08 -23.48
CA GLN A 696 23.96 40.12 -24.36
C GLN A 696 22.76 39.61 -25.18
N ASP A 697 22.17 38.44 -24.84
CA ASP A 697 21.02 37.91 -25.52
C ASP A 697 19.82 38.90 -25.43
N PRO A 698 19.06 39.10 -26.49
CA PRO A 698 17.92 40.01 -26.48
C PRO A 698 16.82 39.64 -25.46
N ARG A 699 16.75 38.39 -25.03
CA ARG A 699 15.83 37.92 -23.97
C ARG A 699 16.33 38.27 -22.56
N GLY A 700 17.53 38.84 -22.41
CA GLY A 700 18.18 39.13 -21.13
C GLY A 700 19.42 38.28 -20.89
N ASN A 701 20.06 38.45 -19.72
CA ASN A 701 21.23 37.69 -19.35
C ASN A 701 20.91 36.19 -19.26
N ARG A 702 21.59 35.37 -20.07
CA ARG A 702 21.44 33.91 -20.11
C ARG A 702 22.56 33.19 -19.37
N VAL A 703 23.29 33.88 -18.51
CA VAL A 703 24.41 33.34 -17.72
C VAL A 703 23.98 33.18 -16.26
N TYR A 704 24.24 32.01 -15.67
CA TYR A 704 23.92 31.71 -14.28
C TYR A 704 24.90 30.68 -13.71
N GLU A 705 24.96 30.53 -12.39
CA GLU A 705 25.74 29.52 -11.69
C GLU A 705 24.87 28.26 -11.50
N GLU A 706 25.44 27.09 -11.80
CA GLU A 706 24.77 25.79 -11.68
C GLU A 706 25.63 24.80 -10.89
N LEU A 707 24.99 23.82 -10.27
CA LEU A 707 25.60 22.73 -9.51
C LEU A 707 25.86 21.51 -10.40
N PHE A 708 27.03 20.90 -10.23
CA PHE A 708 27.46 19.69 -10.91
C PHE A 708 28.07 18.69 -9.92
N ALA A 709 27.93 17.40 -10.17
CA ALA A 709 28.83 16.42 -9.59
C ALA A 709 30.20 16.58 -10.24
N GLU A 710 31.30 16.54 -9.45
CA GLU A 710 32.65 16.68 -9.92
C GLU A 710 32.94 15.76 -11.10
N GLY A 711 33.43 16.31 -12.23
CA GLY A 711 33.70 15.60 -13.49
C GLY A 711 32.56 15.67 -14.51
N THR A 712 31.36 16.13 -14.14
CA THR A 712 30.22 16.32 -15.07
C THR A 712 30.04 17.76 -15.56
N GLU A 713 30.82 18.71 -15.02
CA GLU A 713 30.80 20.10 -15.42
C GLU A 713 31.31 20.32 -16.85
N PRO A 714 30.73 21.32 -17.57
CA PRO A 714 31.13 21.59 -18.95
C PRO A 714 32.54 22.16 -19.05
N THR A 715 33.34 21.67 -20.02
CA THR A 715 34.69 22.14 -20.33
C THR A 715 34.75 22.99 -21.60
N THR A 716 33.67 23.03 -22.38
CA THR A 716 33.60 23.75 -23.67
C THR A 716 32.76 25.02 -23.57
N THR A 717 33.05 26.02 -24.42
CA THR A 717 32.33 27.30 -24.43
C THR A 717 31.11 27.23 -25.33
N CYS A 718 30.06 27.96 -24.96
CA CYS A 718 28.78 28.07 -25.66
C CYS A 718 28.98 28.44 -27.14
N ASP A 719 28.48 27.61 -28.00
CA ASP A 719 28.45 27.74 -29.47
C ASP A 719 27.05 27.97 -30.02
N VAL A 720 26.05 27.98 -29.13
CA VAL A 720 24.61 28.19 -29.43
C VAL A 720 24.35 29.66 -29.77
N HIS A 721 24.93 30.60 -29.00
CA HIS A 721 24.77 32.03 -29.25
C HIS A 721 25.69 32.49 -30.39
N VAL A 722 25.11 33.12 -31.42
CA VAL A 722 25.84 33.61 -32.59
C VAL A 722 25.37 35.00 -32.98
N ILE A 723 26.29 35.76 -33.56
CA ILE A 723 25.98 37.04 -34.16
C ILE A 723 25.69 36.84 -35.64
N ALA A 724 24.59 37.41 -36.13
CA ALA A 724 24.35 37.51 -37.55
C ALA A 724 23.86 38.91 -37.95
N ASN A 725 24.17 39.25 -39.18
CA ASN A 725 23.57 40.42 -39.84
C ASN A 725 22.25 40.02 -40.52
N ILE A 726 21.19 40.76 -40.26
CA ILE A 726 19.88 40.49 -40.86
C ILE A 726 19.32 41.76 -41.46
N ASN A 727 18.46 41.60 -42.51
CA ASN A 727 17.66 42.67 -43.01
C ASN A 727 16.50 42.93 -42.01
N ARG A 728 16.43 44.18 -41.48
CA ARG A 728 15.44 44.61 -40.46
C ARG A 728 14.00 44.60 -40.94
N LEU A 729 13.72 44.56 -42.24
CA LEU A 729 12.39 44.54 -42.77
C LEU A 729 11.79 43.14 -42.89
N ASN A 730 12.61 42.13 -43.20
CA ASN A 730 12.15 40.76 -43.44
C ASN A 730 12.75 39.69 -42.49
N ASN A 731 13.67 40.12 -41.58
CA ASN A 731 14.38 39.28 -40.64
C ASN A 731 15.14 38.10 -41.26
N LYS A 732 15.53 38.18 -42.56
CA LYS A 732 16.42 37.21 -43.23
C LYS A 732 17.87 37.59 -43.08
N LEU A 733 18.77 36.56 -43.24
CA LEU A 733 20.21 36.80 -43.20
C LEU A 733 20.61 37.77 -44.31
N ALA A 734 21.29 38.86 -43.95
CA ALA A 734 21.76 39.85 -44.88
C ALA A 734 22.84 39.25 -45.80
N THR A 735 22.81 39.60 -47.06
CA THR A 735 23.79 39.26 -48.09
C THR A 735 24.66 40.50 -48.42
N PRO A 736 25.76 40.36 -49.17
CA PRO A 736 26.52 41.51 -49.63
C PRO A 736 25.69 42.53 -50.48
N GLY A 737 24.58 42.07 -51.05
CA GLY A 737 23.64 42.92 -51.77
C GLY A 737 22.63 43.64 -50.92
N THR A 738 22.45 43.29 -49.62
CA THR A 738 21.52 43.95 -48.73
C THR A 738 21.99 45.37 -48.41
N PRO A 739 21.18 46.43 -48.62
CA PRO A 739 21.55 47.81 -48.30
C PRO A 739 21.96 47.94 -46.81
N SER A 740 23.08 48.65 -46.57
CA SER A 740 23.67 48.81 -45.22
C SER A 740 22.71 49.40 -44.21
N PHE A 741 21.86 50.35 -44.63
CA PHE A 741 20.84 50.98 -43.78
C PHE A 741 19.69 50.06 -43.39
N LEU A 742 19.47 48.95 -44.12
CA LEU A 742 18.52 47.89 -43.77
C LEU A 742 19.21 46.77 -42.96
N THR A 743 20.53 46.75 -42.88
CA THR A 743 21.24 45.70 -42.15
C THR A 743 21.34 46.07 -40.69
N ARG A 744 20.95 45.12 -39.80
CA ARG A 744 21.25 45.18 -38.36
C ARG A 744 21.98 43.95 -37.91
N LYS A 745 22.91 44.14 -36.97
CA LYS A 745 23.60 43.09 -36.26
C LYS A 745 22.77 42.66 -35.07
N SER A 746 22.51 41.38 -34.91
CA SER A 746 21.70 40.83 -33.80
C SER A 746 22.27 39.51 -33.33
N ILE A 747 22.02 39.18 -32.07
CA ILE A 747 22.38 37.89 -31.47
C ILE A 747 21.20 36.95 -31.66
N PHE A 748 21.51 35.73 -32.04
CA PHE A 748 20.56 34.64 -32.27
C PHE A 748 21.06 33.37 -31.61
N ILE A 749 20.14 32.37 -31.43
CA ILE A 749 20.50 31.03 -31.02
C ILE A 749 20.48 30.08 -32.24
N LYS A 750 21.49 29.21 -32.32
CA LYS A 750 21.44 28.07 -33.23
C LYS A 750 20.55 26.98 -32.67
N LYS A 751 19.58 26.55 -33.46
CA LYS A 751 18.64 25.47 -33.10
C LYS A 751 18.37 24.61 -34.32
N SER A 752 18.51 23.28 -34.18
CA SER A 752 18.43 22.36 -35.34
C SER A 752 17.04 22.28 -35.93
N ASN A 753 16.02 22.31 -35.07
CA ASN A 753 14.60 22.14 -35.46
C ASN A 753 13.74 23.27 -34.85
N PRO A 754 13.79 24.49 -35.46
CA PRO A 754 12.95 25.60 -34.97
C PRO A 754 11.48 25.27 -35.10
N ASN A 755 10.71 25.47 -34.01
CA ASN A 755 9.26 25.24 -34.03
C ASN A 755 8.51 26.56 -33.79
N PRO A 756 7.61 27.00 -34.68
CA PRO A 756 6.85 28.24 -34.52
C PRO A 756 5.99 28.29 -33.25
N ALA A 757 5.66 27.16 -32.64
CA ALA A 757 4.91 27.09 -31.40
C ALA A 757 5.72 27.43 -30.14
N THR A 758 7.07 27.52 -30.25
CA THR A 758 7.94 27.80 -29.09
C THR A 758 8.19 29.29 -28.91
N ALA A 759 8.34 29.72 -27.63
CA ALA A 759 8.58 31.10 -27.27
C ALA A 759 9.91 31.65 -27.82
N ASP A 760 10.89 30.80 -28.02
CA ASP A 760 12.22 31.12 -28.53
C ASP A 760 12.32 31.20 -30.07
N TYR A 761 11.23 30.90 -30.82
CA TYR A 761 11.23 30.77 -32.27
C TYR A 761 11.87 31.98 -32.98
N TYR A 762 11.48 33.20 -32.61
CA TYR A 762 11.98 34.42 -33.20
C TYR A 762 13.43 34.77 -32.81
N MET A 763 14.00 34.05 -31.90
CA MET A 763 15.39 34.17 -31.48
C MET A 763 16.29 33.17 -32.18
N VAL A 764 15.74 32.24 -32.93
CA VAL A 764 16.50 31.26 -33.69
C VAL A 764 17.08 31.93 -34.93
N LEU A 765 18.36 31.57 -35.21
CA LEU A 765 19.07 32.05 -36.40
C LEU A 765 18.26 31.77 -37.68
N PRO A 766 17.89 32.77 -38.45
CA PRO A 766 17.11 32.55 -39.68
C PRO A 766 17.87 31.68 -40.70
N SER A 767 17.19 30.76 -41.36
CA SER A 767 17.75 29.90 -42.37
C SER A 767 17.73 30.54 -43.80
N GLY A 768 16.90 31.55 -44.00
CA GLY A 768 16.71 32.22 -45.28
C GLY A 768 17.61 33.44 -45.45
N TYR A 769 18.13 33.60 -46.62
CA TYR A 769 18.89 34.80 -47.01
C TYR A 769 17.97 35.90 -47.60
N ASP A 770 18.37 37.16 -47.38
CA ASP A 770 17.72 38.31 -47.95
C ASP A 770 17.95 38.34 -49.48
N THR A 771 16.92 38.65 -50.23
CA THR A 771 16.93 38.76 -51.69
C THR A 771 16.83 40.22 -52.12
N THR A 772 16.81 41.16 -51.19
CA THR A 772 16.75 42.60 -51.47
C THR A 772 18.12 43.04 -52.03
N THR A 773 18.17 43.51 -53.27
CA THR A 773 19.35 44.08 -53.89
C THR A 773 19.33 45.60 -53.78
N SER A 774 20.49 46.23 -53.50
CA SER A 774 20.68 47.67 -53.68
C SER A 774 20.66 47.92 -55.16
N HIS A 775 19.63 48.54 -55.66
CA HIS A 775 19.71 49.14 -56.96
C HIS A 775 20.67 50.32 -56.82
N ASN A 776 21.86 50.21 -57.38
CA ASN A 776 22.70 51.36 -57.66
C ASN A 776 21.91 52.23 -58.66
N ASN A 777 21.30 53.31 -58.19
CA ASN A 777 20.86 54.41 -59.03
C ASN A 777 22.12 55.14 -59.56
N ASN A 778 22.73 54.60 -60.60
CA ASN A 778 23.61 55.31 -61.52
C ASN A 778 23.33 54.81 -62.96
N GLU A 779 22.17 55.20 -63.48
CA GLU A 779 21.97 55.42 -64.93
C GLU A 779 20.97 56.57 -65.03
N VAL A 780 21.60 57.76 -65.19
CA VAL A 780 20.92 58.93 -65.77
C VAL A 780 20.95 58.79 -67.27
N ALA A 781 19.79 58.71 -67.84
CA ALA A 781 19.35 59.18 -69.19
C ALA A 781 20.19 58.75 -70.40
N ASN A 782 19.52 58.02 -71.32
CA ASN A 782 19.38 58.44 -72.66
C ASN A 782 18.05 57.81 -73.24
N GLU A 783 17.07 58.70 -73.44
CA GLU A 783 16.00 58.47 -74.40
C GLU A 783 16.56 58.57 -75.82
N GLU A 784 16.27 57.64 -76.63
CA GLU A 784 15.92 57.89 -78.04
C GLU A 784 15.44 56.59 -78.70
N ASP A 785 14.22 56.69 -79.19
CA ASP A 785 13.49 56.08 -80.33
C ASP A 785 14.07 54.83 -80.99
N SER A 786 13.24 53.84 -81.12
CA SER A 786 12.64 53.50 -82.45
C SER A 786 11.75 52.27 -82.33
N GLU A 787 10.65 52.52 -83.01
CA GLU A 787 9.55 51.64 -83.39
C GLU A 787 9.95 50.36 -84.10
N ASN A 788 9.06 49.44 -84.03
CA ASN A 788 8.59 48.52 -85.07
C ASN A 788 9.00 47.04 -85.09
N ASN A 789 7.98 46.35 -85.11
CA ASN A 789 7.60 45.19 -85.94
C ASN A 789 7.68 43.78 -85.37
N ASN A 790 6.45 43.39 -85.26
CA ASN A 790 5.76 42.22 -85.83
C ASN A 790 6.44 40.81 -85.76
N ASN A 791 5.62 40.03 -85.36
CA ASN A 791 5.10 38.78 -85.93
C ASN A 791 5.58 37.40 -85.48
N THR A 792 4.61 36.72 -85.08
CA THR A 792 4.11 35.43 -85.52
C THR A 792 4.69 34.17 -84.95
N ASN A 793 3.77 33.50 -84.40
CA ASN A 793 3.34 32.09 -84.61
C ASN A 793 4.03 30.96 -83.85
N ASN A 794 3.17 30.38 -83.20
CA ASN A 794 2.52 29.04 -83.36
C ASN A 794 3.07 27.90 -82.49
N ASN A 795 2.12 27.40 -81.88
CA ASN A 795 1.53 26.06 -81.90
C ASN A 795 2.10 25.17 -80.89
N GLU A 796 1.18 24.77 -80.13
CA GLU A 796 0.36 23.52 -79.98
C GLU A 796 1.01 22.51 -79.12
N GLU A 797 0.38 21.78 -78.38
CA GLU A 797 -0.92 21.18 -78.10
C GLU A 797 -0.70 20.31 -76.81
N ASN A 798 -1.52 20.02 -76.01
CA ASN A 798 -2.79 19.39 -75.79
C ASN A 798 -2.85 18.98 -74.30
N ALA A 799 -3.85 19.35 -73.70
CA ALA A 799 -5.15 18.72 -73.41
C ALA A 799 -5.01 17.51 -72.45
N VAL A 800 -5.81 17.24 -71.51
CA VAL A 800 -7.27 17.25 -71.35
C VAL A 800 -7.68 16.97 -69.89
N ASN A 801 -8.65 17.71 -69.43
CA ASN A 801 -9.84 17.31 -68.67
C ASN A 801 -9.73 16.68 -67.27
N SER A 802 -10.62 16.87 -66.33
CA SER A 802 -11.93 17.59 -66.33
C SER A 802 -12.50 17.54 -64.91
N ASN A 803 -13.24 18.58 -64.61
CA ASN A 803 -14.51 18.58 -63.90
C ASN A 803 -14.55 18.25 -62.43
N ASN A 804 -15.24 18.84 -61.60
CA ASN A 804 -16.43 19.76 -61.53
C ASN A 804 -16.73 19.94 -60.05
N THR A 805 -17.18 20.87 -59.50
CA THR A 805 -18.23 21.90 -59.47
C THR A 805 -18.42 22.42 -58.07
N GLN A 806 -18.48 23.74 -57.95
CA GLN A 806 -19.46 24.58 -57.25
C GLN A 806 -19.70 24.31 -55.75
N THR A 807 -19.69 25.24 -54.83
CA THR A 807 -20.33 26.60 -54.84
C THR A 807 -19.80 27.40 -53.66
N GLY A 808 -19.58 28.70 -53.83
CA GLY A 808 -19.43 29.69 -52.77
C GLY A 808 -20.80 30.15 -52.20
N PRO A 809 -20.93 31.21 -51.41
CA PRO A 809 -20.08 32.42 -51.33
C PRO A 809 -19.81 32.95 -49.89
N ALA A 810 -18.80 33.81 -49.82
CA ALA A 810 -18.62 35.04 -49.06
C ALA A 810 -19.15 35.22 -47.65
N THR A 811 -18.29 35.63 -46.72
CA THR A 811 -18.25 37.03 -46.19
C THR A 811 -17.04 37.18 -45.26
N ASP A 812 -16.26 38.18 -45.52
CA ASP A 812 -15.31 38.85 -44.65
C ASP A 812 -16.06 39.54 -43.51
N PRO A 813 -15.50 39.66 -42.29
CA PRO A 813 -14.89 40.93 -41.97
C PRO A 813 -13.61 40.85 -41.08
N THR A 814 -12.63 41.63 -41.47
CA THR A 814 -11.58 42.32 -40.72
C THR A 814 -11.74 42.34 -39.21
N VAL A 815 -10.73 41.81 -38.48
CA VAL A 815 -10.39 42.24 -37.13
C VAL A 815 -8.87 42.45 -37.04
N THR A 816 -8.52 43.72 -36.82
CA THR A 816 -7.21 44.21 -36.48
C THR A 816 -6.75 43.69 -35.10
N PRO A 817 -5.48 43.35 -34.88
CA PRO A 817 -4.97 43.01 -33.54
C PRO A 817 -4.72 44.25 -32.70
N ALA A 818 -5.12 44.21 -31.45
CA ALA A 818 -4.86 45.21 -30.42
C ALA A 818 -3.40 45.11 -29.88
N PRO A 819 -2.80 46.20 -29.45
CA PRO A 819 -1.40 46.23 -28.96
C PRO A 819 -1.29 45.69 -27.53
N PRO A 820 -0.05 45.30 -27.12
CA PRO A 820 0.19 44.69 -25.81
C PRO A 820 0.12 45.71 -24.67
N LEU A 821 -0.48 45.32 -23.57
CA LEU A 821 -0.56 46.07 -22.33
C LEU A 821 0.78 46.11 -21.61
N SER A 822 1.19 47.30 -21.21
CA SER A 822 2.34 47.60 -20.37
C SER A 822 2.12 47.20 -18.87
N PRO A 823 3.16 46.91 -18.09
CA PRO A 823 3.00 46.53 -16.69
C PRO A 823 2.61 47.71 -15.82
N PRO A 824 1.89 47.53 -14.69
CA PRO A 824 1.50 48.60 -13.81
C PRO A 824 2.67 49.09 -12.93
N THR A 825 2.84 50.39 -12.91
CA THR A 825 3.71 51.11 -11.99
C THR A 825 3.09 51.19 -10.61
N ASN A 826 3.99 50.98 -9.62
CA ASN A 826 3.73 51.08 -8.19
C ASN A 826 3.62 52.57 -7.82
N ASP A 827 2.49 52.99 -7.26
CA ASP A 827 2.40 54.22 -6.47
C ASP A 827 1.54 54.03 -5.22
N GLY A 828 2.11 54.47 -4.14
CA GLY A 828 1.78 54.13 -2.80
C GLY A 828 0.56 54.85 -2.17
N ASN A 829 0.28 54.38 -0.99
CA ASN A 829 -0.37 55.05 0.15
C ASN A 829 -1.88 55.25 0.11
N THR A 830 -2.60 54.51 0.92
CA THR A 830 -3.26 54.97 2.17
C THR A 830 -4.23 53.93 2.69
N ALA A 831 -4.06 53.54 3.92
CA ALA A 831 -5.00 52.76 4.72
C ALA A 831 -6.21 53.60 5.15
N PRO A 832 -7.36 53.02 5.40
CA PRO A 832 -8.23 53.46 6.48
C PRO A 832 -8.38 52.41 7.59
N ILE A 833 -8.19 52.92 8.79
CA ILE A 833 -8.45 52.36 10.11
C ILE A 833 -9.97 52.08 10.22
N ILE A 834 -10.36 50.87 10.65
CA ILE A 834 -11.68 50.64 11.26
C ILE A 834 -11.45 49.93 12.60
N THR A 835 -11.90 50.62 13.65
CA THR A 835 -11.98 50.17 15.05
C THR A 835 -13.06 49.10 15.25
N PRO A 836 -12.98 48.27 16.32
CA PRO A 836 -13.91 47.18 16.58
C PRO A 836 -15.14 47.70 17.37
N ILE A 837 -16.29 47.10 17.11
CA ILE A 837 -17.47 47.19 17.99
C ILE A 837 -17.95 45.75 18.29
N ASN A 838 -17.90 45.43 19.61
CA ASN A 838 -18.55 44.43 20.45
C ASN A 838 -18.75 43.02 19.88
#